data_d8e0a75d9da18ec16a27e690029b0193
#
_entry.id   d8e0a75d9da18ec16a27e690029b0193
#
_cell.length_a   1.000
_cell.length_b   1.000
_cell.length_c   1.000
_cell.angle_alpha   90.00
_cell.angle_beta   90.00
_cell.angle_gamma   90.00
#
_symmetry.space_group_name_H-M   'P 1'
#
loop_
_entity.id
_entity.type
_entity.pdbx_description
1 polymer ?
#
loop_
_entity_poly.entity_id
_entity_poly.type
_entity_poly.pdbx_seq_one_letter_code
_entity_poly.pdbx_strand_id
1 'polypeptide(L)'
;MIVPTGSYKTGSIRLKSNVHLYLEHGATLYGSTDLQDYTPMKSDYVSLRTQTTTIQLIYADGVKNVVIDGYGTIDGRGRAFKKLSWNDEGITRPHLIRFIQSEDITVRNVSLKNSGCWMQHYLACDRLQIEGIKVVNRNNYNNDALDLDGCHDVVVQGIIADSDDDGITLKSTSPRLCENIRITDCVVSSHCNAVKLGTETNGGFRNINISGIVVKPSSDQQEKFFGQWIGTSAISLEIVDGGTLENVSVSDFTVEGTESPIFIRLSNRGRGYKLRSEQTALSGNGNEDTITELIPIEHIGSIDGIRIDNIQVHNAGATGCSITGLPGHPVRNVWLSNISIHHKGGVKTEDLSLINDTIADEKEKEYPEATMWGNLPAKGFFVRHARNIHFSNIDIRTETLDVRPDFVNIDTEGWGDQGDGTFVNPVINADFSDPDVIRVGQKYYMVASDFHFMGMQVLESEDMVNWRYISQIYNKIDEPGWDRNQHYAGGSWAPAIRYHNGLFYVFFCTPDEGLYMSTAQDPHGPWAPLHLVKRVQKWEDPCPFWDEDGQAYLGRSRHGAGPIIVHKMSPDGKQLLDEGVTVYEGPVAEGTKFMKRNGWYYLIIPEGGVGRGWQTVLRAKNIYGPYERKIVLEKGSTKINGPHQGALVDAPDGSWWFYHFQETPVLGRVVHLQPARWEADWPVMGIDYDHNGIGEPVHSWKKHIMQSSGDYHLQTDDDFTGPALGLQWQWNHNPENSHWTLKERKGWLTLQALPADSLKASRNMLTQKVIGYQSESTTLLTAQGNCFAGLFCSGKEFRGIGLCKEGVFTESHGKRQIVAKGKYDRLWLRVNNDCITNRHQFSYSTDGKHFIKIADAFPMRSGYWKGIRVGLFCYGNSGKAHFDWFTQNYQ
;
A
#
# COMPACT_ATOMS: atom_id res chain seq x y z
N MET A 1 -49.24 -28.30 8.45
CA MET A 1 -49.70 -27.74 9.74
C MET A 1 -50.28 -26.35 9.48
N ILE A 2 -51.55 -26.12 9.86
CA ILE A 2 -52.21 -24.84 9.65
C ILE A 2 -52.41 -24.18 11.04
N VAL A 3 -52.03 -22.89 11.15
CA VAL A 3 -52.34 -22.05 12.31
C VAL A 3 -53.49 -21.14 11.87
N PRO A 4 -54.73 -21.38 12.31
CA PRO A 4 -55.87 -20.60 11.88
C PRO A 4 -55.82 -19.16 12.40
N THR A 5 -56.68 -18.27 11.89
CA THR A 5 -56.89 -16.92 12.45
C THR A 5 -57.09 -16.97 13.96
N GLY A 6 -56.31 -16.18 14.72
CA GLY A 6 -56.36 -16.16 16.19
C GLY A 6 -54.98 -15.96 16.80
N SER A 7 -54.93 -15.97 18.16
CA SER A 7 -53.71 -15.76 18.93
C SER A 7 -53.33 -17.04 19.68
N TYR A 8 -52.15 -17.52 19.48
CA TYR A 8 -51.67 -18.81 20.01
C TYR A 8 -50.35 -18.58 20.75
N LYS A 9 -50.18 -19.14 21.94
CA LYS A 9 -48.93 -19.15 22.69
C LYS A 9 -48.28 -20.52 22.61
N THR A 10 -46.94 -20.52 22.38
CA THR A 10 -46.15 -21.75 22.30
C THR A 10 -44.75 -21.58 22.88
N GLY A 11 -44.14 -22.66 23.33
CA GLY A 11 -42.69 -22.79 23.53
C GLY A 11 -42.02 -23.25 22.23
N SER A 12 -40.90 -23.99 22.35
CA SER A 12 -40.15 -24.47 21.20
C SER A 12 -40.98 -25.38 20.28
N ILE A 13 -40.94 -25.12 18.98
CA ILE A 13 -41.51 -25.94 17.90
C ILE A 13 -40.35 -26.54 17.10
N ARG A 14 -40.17 -27.86 17.13
CA ARG A 14 -39.22 -28.56 16.28
C ARG A 14 -39.91 -29.01 14.99
N LEU A 15 -39.46 -28.45 13.87
CA LEU A 15 -39.93 -28.86 12.54
C LEU A 15 -39.18 -30.14 12.09
N LYS A 16 -39.89 -30.96 11.32
CA LYS A 16 -39.37 -32.19 10.69
C LYS A 16 -39.39 -32.05 9.18
N SER A 17 -38.72 -32.94 8.48
CA SER A 17 -38.73 -32.98 7.02
C SER A 17 -40.17 -33.11 6.47
N ASN A 18 -40.45 -32.52 5.33
CA ASN A 18 -41.72 -32.49 4.61
C ASN A 18 -42.86 -31.82 5.41
N VAL A 19 -42.53 -30.78 6.16
CA VAL A 19 -43.52 -30.00 6.93
C VAL A 19 -43.75 -28.66 6.27
N HIS A 20 -45.02 -28.31 6.03
CA HIS A 20 -45.49 -26.99 5.68
C HIS A 20 -46.21 -26.36 6.91
N LEU A 21 -45.62 -25.38 7.52
CA LEU A 21 -46.21 -24.52 8.57
C LEU A 21 -46.88 -23.32 7.91
N TYR A 22 -48.21 -23.34 7.83
CA TYR A 22 -48.97 -22.24 7.20
C TYR A 22 -49.70 -21.43 8.27
N LEU A 23 -49.50 -20.10 8.27
CA LEU A 23 -50.18 -19.18 9.16
C LEU A 23 -51.24 -18.39 8.40
N GLU A 24 -52.52 -18.59 8.71
CA GLU A 24 -53.61 -17.85 8.06
C GLU A 24 -53.52 -16.34 8.34
N HIS A 25 -54.18 -15.54 7.52
CA HIS A 25 -54.37 -14.12 7.76
C HIS A 25 -54.95 -13.87 9.16
N GLY A 26 -54.32 -12.96 9.94
CA GLY A 26 -54.74 -12.67 11.31
C GLY A 26 -54.32 -13.74 12.33
N ALA A 27 -53.66 -14.82 11.95
CA ALA A 27 -53.01 -15.72 12.89
C ALA A 27 -51.76 -15.05 13.54
N THR A 28 -51.63 -15.15 14.85
CA THR A 28 -50.41 -14.73 15.56
C THR A 28 -49.93 -15.85 16.47
N LEU A 29 -48.71 -16.30 16.24
CA LEU A 29 -48.03 -17.29 17.07
C LEU A 29 -47.06 -16.52 18.00
N TYR A 30 -47.40 -16.49 19.29
CA TYR A 30 -46.58 -15.85 20.31
C TYR A 30 -45.65 -16.86 20.98
N GLY A 31 -44.37 -16.50 21.07
CA GLY A 31 -43.40 -17.19 21.92
C GLY A 31 -43.79 -17.06 23.42
N SER A 32 -43.52 -18.08 24.19
CA SER A 32 -43.60 -17.99 25.66
C SER A 32 -42.61 -16.98 26.21
N THR A 33 -42.95 -16.34 27.30
CA THR A 33 -42.04 -15.49 28.08
C THR A 33 -41.34 -16.25 29.21
N ASP A 34 -41.65 -17.53 29.37
CA ASP A 34 -41.02 -18.42 30.34
C ASP A 34 -39.97 -19.30 29.63
N LEU A 35 -38.74 -19.23 30.08
CA LEU A 35 -37.62 -20.03 29.54
C LEU A 35 -37.83 -21.55 29.69
N GLN A 36 -38.64 -21.98 30.66
CA GLN A 36 -38.96 -23.39 30.86
C GLN A 36 -39.78 -24.00 29.74
N ASP A 37 -40.51 -23.17 28.99
CA ASP A 37 -41.29 -23.62 27.81
C ASP A 37 -40.40 -23.84 26.56
N TYR A 38 -39.11 -23.55 26.65
CA TYR A 38 -38.15 -23.73 25.55
C TYR A 38 -37.33 -24.99 25.75
N THR A 39 -37.20 -25.80 24.70
CA THR A 39 -36.36 -26.99 24.71
C THR A 39 -34.93 -26.61 24.35
N PRO A 40 -33.98 -26.79 25.27
CA PRO A 40 -32.55 -26.58 24.98
C PRO A 40 -32.08 -27.61 23.93
N MET A 41 -31.38 -27.14 22.91
CA MET A 41 -30.90 -27.96 21.82
C MET A 41 -29.43 -27.66 21.49
N LYS A 42 -28.70 -28.73 21.18
CA LYS A 42 -27.32 -28.67 20.69
C LYS A 42 -27.27 -29.43 19.37
N SER A 43 -26.63 -28.85 18.36
CA SER A 43 -26.38 -29.49 17.08
C SER A 43 -25.09 -30.29 17.11
N ASP A 44 -25.04 -31.35 16.32
CA ASP A 44 -23.79 -32.10 16.03
C ASP A 44 -22.90 -31.36 15.00
N TYR A 45 -23.46 -30.35 14.33
CA TYR A 45 -22.66 -29.50 13.43
C TYR A 45 -21.68 -28.64 14.20
N VAL A 46 -20.41 -28.64 13.79
CA VAL A 46 -19.36 -27.90 14.49
C VAL A 46 -19.12 -26.54 13.84
N SER A 47 -19.31 -25.50 14.62
CA SER A 47 -19.05 -24.11 14.23
C SER A 47 -18.79 -23.24 15.47
N LEU A 48 -18.37 -21.99 15.29
CA LEU A 48 -18.28 -21.02 16.39
C LEU A 48 -19.64 -20.78 17.10
N ARG A 49 -20.76 -21.10 16.46
CA ARG A 49 -22.13 -20.85 16.98
C ARG A 49 -22.84 -22.12 17.48
N THR A 50 -22.17 -23.25 17.53
CA THR A 50 -22.73 -24.52 18.00
C THR A 50 -22.01 -25.11 19.19
N GLN A 51 -21.12 -24.36 19.85
CA GLN A 51 -20.32 -24.81 20.97
C GLN A 51 -21.16 -25.03 22.24
N THR A 52 -22.28 -24.32 22.36
CA THR A 52 -23.16 -24.36 23.53
C THR A 52 -24.57 -24.80 23.13
N THR A 53 -25.31 -25.33 24.11
CA THR A 53 -26.75 -25.60 23.96
C THR A 53 -27.50 -24.26 23.90
N THR A 54 -28.43 -24.14 22.95
CA THR A 54 -29.21 -22.91 22.73
C THR A 54 -30.71 -23.20 22.71
N ILE A 55 -31.54 -22.19 22.89
CA ILE A 55 -32.99 -22.22 22.86
C ILE A 55 -33.53 -21.42 21.67
N GLN A 56 -34.59 -21.91 21.04
CA GLN A 56 -35.22 -21.32 19.87
C GLN A 56 -36.72 -21.46 19.93
N LEU A 57 -37.48 -20.56 19.31
CA LEU A 57 -38.91 -20.71 19.17
C LEU A 57 -39.25 -21.73 18.07
N ILE A 58 -38.71 -21.56 16.88
CA ILE A 58 -38.84 -22.51 15.76
C ILE A 58 -37.46 -23.07 15.43
N TYR A 59 -37.34 -24.37 15.40
CA TYR A 59 -36.05 -25.05 15.24
C TYR A 59 -36.11 -26.25 14.30
N ALA A 60 -35.09 -26.44 13.49
CA ALA A 60 -34.86 -27.64 12.70
C ALA A 60 -33.37 -27.95 12.55
N ASP A 61 -32.99 -29.20 12.55
CA ASP A 61 -31.64 -29.68 12.33
C ASP A 61 -31.66 -30.95 11.48
N GLY A 62 -30.92 -30.97 10.36
CA GLY A 62 -30.84 -32.08 9.44
C GLY A 62 -32.16 -32.41 8.71
N VAL A 63 -33.01 -31.42 8.43
CA VAL A 63 -34.31 -31.62 7.77
C VAL A 63 -34.29 -31.20 6.30
N LYS A 64 -35.24 -31.73 5.53
CA LYS A 64 -35.42 -31.40 4.11
C LYS A 64 -36.87 -31.05 3.81
N ASN A 65 -37.09 -30.20 2.80
CA ASN A 65 -38.38 -29.82 2.29
C ASN A 65 -39.30 -29.25 3.37
N VAL A 66 -38.93 -28.09 3.92
CA VAL A 66 -39.70 -27.39 4.94
C VAL A 66 -40.15 -26.02 4.42
N VAL A 67 -41.42 -25.72 4.62
CA VAL A 67 -42.00 -24.43 4.25
C VAL A 67 -42.62 -23.76 5.46
N ILE A 68 -42.28 -22.48 5.69
CA ILE A 68 -42.99 -21.55 6.58
C ILE A 68 -43.62 -20.49 5.70
N ASP A 69 -44.96 -20.42 5.67
CA ASP A 69 -45.71 -19.59 4.71
C ASP A 69 -46.98 -19.03 5.30
N GLY A 70 -47.64 -18.15 4.59
CA GLY A 70 -48.92 -17.55 4.97
C GLY A 70 -48.78 -16.04 5.23
N TYR A 71 -49.85 -15.43 5.79
CA TYR A 71 -49.86 -13.99 6.04
C TYR A 71 -50.00 -13.66 7.53
N GLY A 72 -49.72 -14.63 8.39
CA GLY A 72 -49.76 -14.46 9.84
C GLY A 72 -48.44 -13.87 10.40
N THR A 73 -48.44 -13.75 11.73
CA THR A 73 -47.32 -13.21 12.48
C THR A 73 -46.72 -14.25 13.41
N ILE A 74 -45.37 -14.28 13.50
CA ILE A 74 -44.64 -14.99 14.55
C ILE A 74 -43.96 -13.94 15.40
N ASP A 75 -44.30 -13.86 16.70
CA ASP A 75 -43.80 -12.85 17.63
C ASP A 75 -43.08 -13.53 18.80
N GLY A 76 -41.80 -13.36 18.90
CA GLY A 76 -40.94 -13.98 19.92
C GLY A 76 -41.05 -13.34 21.29
N ARG A 77 -41.72 -12.18 21.43
CA ARG A 77 -41.87 -11.44 22.70
C ARG A 77 -40.53 -11.19 23.42
N GLY A 78 -39.47 -10.96 22.66
CA GLY A 78 -38.06 -10.94 23.09
C GLY A 78 -37.74 -9.95 24.21
N ARG A 79 -38.53 -8.88 24.37
CA ARG A 79 -38.38 -7.90 25.46
C ARG A 79 -38.53 -8.52 26.85
N ALA A 80 -39.19 -9.67 26.96
CA ALA A 80 -39.34 -10.40 28.23
C ALA A 80 -38.01 -11.00 28.73
N PHE A 81 -37.01 -11.17 27.82
CA PHE A 81 -35.73 -11.80 28.14
C PHE A 81 -34.67 -10.74 28.39
N LYS A 82 -33.92 -10.85 29.47
CA LYS A 82 -32.85 -9.90 29.82
C LYS A 82 -31.53 -10.42 29.30
N LYS A 83 -30.73 -9.52 28.69
CA LYS A 83 -29.35 -9.79 28.38
C LYS A 83 -28.51 -9.84 29.64
N LEU A 84 -27.74 -10.92 29.84
CA LEU A 84 -26.82 -11.10 30.97
C LEU A 84 -25.39 -10.76 30.59
N SER A 85 -24.96 -11.13 29.38
CA SER A 85 -23.64 -10.84 28.83
C SER A 85 -23.68 -10.84 27.29
N TRP A 86 -22.59 -10.47 26.66
CA TRP A 86 -22.47 -10.53 25.20
C TRP A 86 -22.55 -11.97 24.65
N ASN A 87 -22.25 -12.97 25.47
CA ASN A 87 -22.22 -14.39 25.08
C ASN A 87 -23.49 -15.15 25.45
N ASP A 88 -24.56 -14.49 25.81
CA ASP A 88 -25.82 -15.12 26.26
C ASP A 88 -26.86 -15.30 25.14
N GLU A 89 -26.49 -15.01 23.89
CA GLU A 89 -27.33 -15.24 22.70
C GLU A 89 -27.76 -16.70 22.60
N GLY A 90 -29.04 -16.92 22.42
CA GLY A 90 -29.61 -18.29 22.34
C GLY A 90 -29.50 -19.14 23.59
N ILE A 91 -28.89 -18.62 24.68
CA ILE A 91 -28.79 -19.33 25.96
C ILE A 91 -29.96 -18.89 26.90
N THR A 92 -30.07 -17.58 27.10
CA THR A 92 -31.11 -16.97 27.94
C THR A 92 -32.09 -16.11 27.12
N ARG A 93 -31.83 -15.93 25.85
CA ARG A 93 -32.63 -15.19 24.88
C ARG A 93 -32.87 -16.04 23.63
N PRO A 94 -34.13 -16.52 23.39
CA PRO A 94 -34.41 -17.42 22.28
C PRO A 94 -34.19 -16.73 20.91
N HIS A 95 -33.60 -17.48 19.97
CA HIS A 95 -33.75 -17.15 18.56
C HIS A 95 -35.21 -17.34 18.12
N LEU A 96 -35.67 -16.55 17.14
CA LEU A 96 -37.04 -16.81 16.65
C LEU A 96 -37.05 -18.05 15.74
N ILE A 97 -36.21 -18.07 14.71
CA ILE A 97 -36.08 -19.20 13.75
C ILE A 97 -34.63 -19.63 13.70
N ARG A 98 -34.37 -20.93 13.81
CA ARG A 98 -33.02 -21.48 13.59
C ARG A 98 -33.08 -22.81 12.84
N PHE A 99 -32.43 -22.87 11.68
CA PHE A 99 -32.21 -24.06 10.89
C PHE A 99 -30.73 -24.40 10.80
N ILE A 100 -30.40 -25.67 11.01
CA ILE A 100 -29.00 -26.14 10.90
C ILE A 100 -28.98 -27.33 9.95
N GLN A 101 -27.95 -27.45 9.08
CA GLN A 101 -27.72 -28.58 8.17
C GLN A 101 -28.99 -29.02 7.37
N SER A 102 -29.82 -28.06 6.97
CA SER A 102 -31.12 -28.34 6.39
C SER A 102 -31.18 -27.92 4.92
N GLU A 103 -32.01 -28.57 4.13
CA GLU A 103 -32.09 -28.41 2.68
C GLU A 103 -33.52 -28.14 2.21
N ASP A 104 -33.68 -27.44 1.07
CA ASP A 104 -34.97 -27.16 0.46
C ASP A 104 -35.93 -26.43 1.43
N ILE A 105 -35.49 -25.31 1.95
CA ILE A 105 -36.19 -24.49 2.93
C ILE A 105 -36.82 -23.26 2.24
N THR A 106 -38.11 -23.04 2.46
CA THR A 106 -38.83 -21.84 2.00
C THR A 106 -39.47 -21.11 3.18
N VAL A 107 -39.20 -19.81 3.31
CA VAL A 107 -39.84 -18.90 4.26
C VAL A 107 -40.41 -17.71 3.50
N ARG A 108 -41.76 -17.54 3.49
CA ARG A 108 -42.34 -16.46 2.69
C ARG A 108 -43.62 -15.89 3.28
N ASN A 109 -43.88 -14.62 2.93
CA ASN A 109 -45.07 -13.85 3.21
C ASN A 109 -45.39 -13.61 4.69
N VAL A 110 -44.71 -14.23 5.61
CA VAL A 110 -44.92 -14.09 7.08
C VAL A 110 -44.33 -12.79 7.65
N SER A 111 -44.93 -12.34 8.77
CA SER A 111 -44.37 -11.27 9.59
C SER A 111 -43.65 -11.85 10.80
N LEU A 112 -42.36 -11.51 10.97
CA LEU A 112 -41.49 -11.95 12.06
C LEU A 112 -41.22 -10.78 12.99
N LYS A 113 -41.48 -10.94 14.30
CA LYS A 113 -41.32 -9.83 15.25
C LYS A 113 -40.67 -10.25 16.54
N ASN A 114 -39.95 -9.31 17.14
CA ASN A 114 -39.57 -9.31 18.55
C ASN A 114 -38.86 -10.58 18.99
N SER A 115 -37.78 -10.96 18.31
CA SER A 115 -36.93 -12.08 18.77
C SER A 115 -36.20 -11.71 20.08
N GLY A 116 -35.81 -12.72 20.88
CA GLY A 116 -34.94 -12.51 22.04
C GLY A 116 -33.53 -12.12 21.68
N CYS A 117 -33.07 -12.58 20.49
CA CYS A 117 -31.80 -12.20 19.87
C CYS A 117 -31.95 -12.22 18.34
N TRP A 118 -31.12 -12.92 17.58
CA TRP A 118 -31.24 -13.03 16.14
C TRP A 118 -32.61 -13.51 15.69
N MET A 119 -33.17 -12.83 14.70
CA MET A 119 -34.49 -13.18 14.20
C MET A 119 -34.50 -14.50 13.47
N GLN A 120 -33.60 -14.68 12.54
CA GLN A 120 -33.49 -15.86 11.70
C GLN A 120 -32.00 -16.24 11.55
N HIS A 121 -31.66 -17.47 11.88
CA HIS A 121 -30.31 -18.02 11.69
C HIS A 121 -30.38 -19.33 10.90
N TYR A 122 -29.81 -19.32 9.70
CA TYR A 122 -29.68 -20.49 8.84
C TYR A 122 -28.19 -20.86 8.80
N LEU A 123 -27.83 -22.00 9.40
CA LEU A 123 -26.45 -22.46 9.52
C LEU A 123 -26.23 -23.73 8.68
N ALA A 124 -25.30 -23.69 7.73
CA ALA A 124 -24.96 -24.80 6.85
C ALA A 124 -26.19 -25.35 6.11
N CYS A 125 -27.08 -24.47 5.64
CA CYS A 125 -28.28 -24.84 4.93
C CYS A 125 -28.11 -24.66 3.41
N ASP A 126 -28.83 -25.47 2.63
CA ASP A 126 -28.76 -25.50 1.17
C ASP A 126 -30.14 -25.27 0.52
N ARG A 127 -30.15 -24.59 -0.62
CA ARG A 127 -31.34 -24.29 -1.43
C ARG A 127 -32.44 -23.62 -0.62
N LEU A 128 -32.06 -22.41 -0.06
CA LEU A 128 -33.01 -21.59 0.70
C LEU A 128 -33.72 -20.58 -0.20
N GLN A 129 -34.99 -20.36 0.10
CA GLN A 129 -35.83 -19.33 -0.51
C GLN A 129 -36.48 -18.49 0.60
N ILE A 130 -36.17 -17.19 0.64
CA ILE A 130 -36.71 -16.26 1.65
C ILE A 130 -37.34 -15.10 0.90
N GLU A 131 -38.69 -15.00 0.91
CA GLU A 131 -39.41 -14.12 0.02
C GLU A 131 -40.51 -13.32 0.72
N GLY A 132 -40.61 -12.01 0.47
CA GLY A 132 -41.74 -11.17 0.85
C GLY A 132 -42.03 -11.13 2.35
N ILE A 133 -41.08 -11.41 3.21
CA ILE A 133 -41.23 -11.39 4.66
C ILE A 133 -41.08 -9.95 5.21
N LYS A 134 -41.77 -9.71 6.34
CA LYS A 134 -41.60 -8.46 7.10
C LYS A 134 -40.96 -8.77 8.43
N VAL A 135 -39.88 -8.07 8.75
CA VAL A 135 -39.14 -8.25 9.99
C VAL A 135 -39.15 -6.96 10.81
N VAL A 136 -39.48 -7.07 12.10
CA VAL A 136 -39.28 -5.97 13.08
C VAL A 136 -38.60 -6.56 14.31
N ASN A 137 -37.34 -6.24 14.52
CA ASN A 137 -36.50 -6.82 15.56
C ASN A 137 -35.69 -5.73 16.30
N ARG A 138 -36.34 -5.06 17.25
CA ARG A 138 -35.81 -3.83 17.90
C ARG A 138 -36.05 -3.82 19.40
N ASN A 139 -35.96 -4.91 20.08
CA ASN A 139 -36.42 -4.97 21.46
C ASN A 139 -35.41 -5.58 22.43
N ASN A 140 -34.24 -5.96 21.93
CA ASN A 140 -33.13 -6.50 22.73
C ASN A 140 -31.80 -6.30 21.98
N TYR A 141 -30.69 -6.69 22.57
CA TYR A 141 -29.38 -6.74 21.93
C TYR A 141 -29.28 -7.89 20.92
N ASN A 142 -28.40 -7.79 19.94
CA ASN A 142 -28.18 -8.76 18.88
C ASN A 142 -29.51 -9.09 18.14
N ASN A 143 -30.26 -8.06 17.82
CA ASN A 143 -31.53 -8.17 17.12
C ASN A 143 -31.33 -8.05 15.60
N ASP A 144 -30.46 -8.91 15.03
CA ASP A 144 -30.26 -9.06 13.60
C ASP A 144 -31.54 -9.51 12.92
N ALA A 145 -31.77 -9.13 11.66
CA ALA A 145 -33.00 -9.51 10.96
C ALA A 145 -32.88 -10.84 10.21
N LEU A 146 -31.74 -11.11 9.57
CA LEU A 146 -31.47 -12.34 8.83
C LEU A 146 -29.98 -12.66 8.85
N ASP A 147 -29.63 -13.86 9.27
CA ASP A 147 -28.27 -14.42 9.28
C ASP A 147 -28.18 -15.69 8.44
N LEU A 148 -27.43 -15.63 7.34
CA LEU A 148 -27.07 -16.76 6.47
C LEU A 148 -25.63 -17.18 6.81
N ASP A 149 -25.45 -18.36 7.39
CA ASP A 149 -24.16 -18.80 7.94
C ASP A 149 -23.67 -20.07 7.23
N GLY A 150 -22.67 -19.94 6.36
CA GLY A 150 -22.17 -21.06 5.57
C GLY A 150 -23.24 -21.73 4.70
N CYS A 151 -24.15 -20.96 4.12
CA CYS A 151 -25.26 -21.45 3.28
C CYS A 151 -24.90 -21.47 1.79
N HIS A 152 -25.51 -22.40 1.03
CA HIS A 152 -25.33 -22.49 -0.41
C HIS A 152 -26.70 -22.41 -1.15
N ASP A 153 -26.63 -21.83 -2.37
CA ASP A 153 -27.74 -21.75 -3.32
C ASP A 153 -28.97 -21.05 -2.70
N VAL A 154 -28.79 -19.80 -2.28
CA VAL A 154 -29.80 -19.04 -1.54
C VAL A 154 -30.37 -17.90 -2.40
N VAL A 155 -31.68 -17.76 -2.37
CA VAL A 155 -32.41 -16.61 -2.92
C VAL A 155 -33.14 -15.87 -1.79
N VAL A 156 -32.84 -14.59 -1.64
CA VAL A 156 -33.52 -13.66 -0.74
C VAL A 156 -34.14 -12.56 -1.57
N GLN A 157 -35.46 -12.35 -1.47
CA GLN A 157 -36.17 -11.33 -2.26
C GLN A 157 -37.28 -10.64 -1.49
N GLY A 158 -37.40 -9.32 -1.66
CA GLY A 158 -38.56 -8.56 -1.19
C GLY A 158 -38.71 -8.49 0.33
N ILE A 159 -37.61 -8.56 1.10
CA ILE A 159 -37.63 -8.41 2.55
C ILE A 159 -37.84 -6.94 2.90
N ILE A 160 -38.71 -6.67 3.87
CA ILE A 160 -38.82 -5.38 4.55
C ILE A 160 -38.38 -5.60 6.00
N ALA A 161 -37.18 -5.13 6.35
CA ALA A 161 -36.57 -5.33 7.66
C ALA A 161 -36.36 -4.01 8.41
N ASP A 162 -36.61 -4.04 9.71
CA ASP A 162 -36.24 -3.00 10.67
C ASP A 162 -35.64 -3.65 11.92
N SER A 163 -34.31 -3.56 12.07
CA SER A 163 -33.51 -4.21 13.11
C SER A 163 -32.72 -3.22 13.94
N ASP A 164 -32.40 -3.57 15.17
CA ASP A 164 -31.52 -2.75 16.03
C ASP A 164 -30.04 -3.11 15.81
N ASP A 165 -29.76 -4.36 15.48
CA ASP A 165 -28.44 -4.83 15.05
C ASP A 165 -28.41 -4.96 13.51
N ASP A 166 -27.59 -5.84 12.95
CA ASP A 166 -27.39 -6.00 11.51
C ASP A 166 -28.72 -6.35 10.77
N GLY A 167 -28.85 -5.86 9.54
CA GLY A 167 -30.03 -6.11 8.70
C GLY A 167 -29.99 -7.47 8.02
N ILE A 168 -29.39 -7.58 6.84
CA ILE A 168 -29.16 -8.83 6.12
C ILE A 168 -27.68 -9.18 6.22
N THR A 169 -27.37 -10.30 6.87
CA THR A 169 -26.00 -10.67 7.22
C THR A 169 -25.64 -12.05 6.68
N LEU A 170 -24.50 -12.14 6.03
CA LEU A 170 -23.86 -13.40 5.68
C LEU A 170 -22.71 -13.65 6.64
N LYS A 171 -22.64 -14.84 7.21
CA LYS A 171 -21.60 -15.28 8.15
C LYS A 171 -20.97 -16.58 7.67
N SER A 172 -19.80 -16.89 8.13
CA SER A 172 -19.14 -18.17 7.94
C SER A 172 -18.44 -18.56 9.24
N THR A 173 -19.19 -19.15 10.15
CA THR A 173 -18.72 -19.54 11.49
C THR A 173 -18.05 -20.92 11.52
N SER A 174 -17.85 -21.52 10.36
CA SER A 174 -17.14 -22.77 10.11
C SER A 174 -16.30 -22.63 8.83
N PRO A 175 -15.45 -23.62 8.46
CA PRO A 175 -14.76 -23.59 7.17
C PRO A 175 -15.67 -23.63 5.94
N ARG A 176 -16.98 -23.78 6.12
CA ARG A 176 -17.97 -23.77 5.04
C ARG A 176 -18.24 -22.34 4.57
N LEU A 177 -18.04 -22.10 3.28
CA LEU A 177 -18.34 -20.82 2.60
C LEU A 177 -19.83 -20.49 2.61
N CYS A 178 -20.20 -19.21 2.57
CA CYS A 178 -21.44 -18.79 1.93
C CYS A 178 -21.23 -18.72 0.42
N GLU A 179 -22.00 -19.44 -0.37
CA GLU A 179 -21.77 -19.57 -1.80
C GLU A 179 -23.06 -19.55 -2.63
N ASN A 180 -22.99 -18.92 -3.83
CA ASN A 180 -24.11 -18.84 -4.79
C ASN A 180 -25.36 -18.19 -4.16
N ILE A 181 -25.21 -16.98 -3.63
CA ILE A 181 -26.29 -16.27 -2.92
C ILE A 181 -26.72 -15.05 -3.72
N ARG A 182 -28.03 -14.91 -3.88
CA ARG A 182 -28.67 -13.74 -4.49
C ARG A 182 -29.62 -13.06 -3.52
N ILE A 183 -29.45 -11.75 -3.31
CA ILE A 183 -30.28 -10.91 -2.46
C ILE A 183 -30.79 -9.74 -3.30
N THR A 184 -32.13 -9.61 -3.44
CA THR A 184 -32.72 -8.58 -4.31
C THR A 184 -33.96 -7.92 -3.73
N ASP A 185 -34.18 -6.67 -4.15
CA ASP A 185 -35.44 -5.94 -3.98
C ASP A 185 -35.86 -5.78 -2.50
N CYS A 186 -34.92 -5.50 -1.60
CA CYS A 186 -35.18 -5.39 -0.16
C CYS A 186 -35.20 -3.94 0.32
N VAL A 187 -35.97 -3.69 1.39
CA VAL A 187 -35.95 -2.44 2.13
C VAL A 187 -35.44 -2.72 3.55
N VAL A 188 -34.33 -2.11 3.91
CA VAL A 188 -33.61 -2.42 5.15
C VAL A 188 -33.40 -1.19 5.99
N SER A 189 -33.79 -1.26 7.24
CA SER A 189 -33.40 -0.32 8.30
C SER A 189 -32.59 -1.07 9.34
N SER A 190 -31.46 -0.51 9.75
CA SER A 190 -30.60 -1.07 10.80
C SER A 190 -29.92 0.06 11.57
N HIS A 191 -29.68 -0.09 12.85
CA HIS A 191 -28.82 0.80 13.61
C HIS A 191 -27.33 0.41 13.50
N CYS A 192 -27.04 -0.79 12.96
CA CYS A 192 -25.68 -1.26 12.65
C CYS A 192 -25.47 -1.30 11.12
N ASN A 193 -25.34 -2.45 10.53
CA ASN A 193 -25.05 -2.57 9.11
C ASN A 193 -26.30 -3.03 8.35
N ALA A 194 -26.68 -2.34 7.28
CA ALA A 194 -27.88 -2.73 6.52
C ALA A 194 -27.65 -4.04 5.77
N VAL A 195 -26.50 -4.17 5.08
CA VAL A 195 -26.06 -5.42 4.44
C VAL A 195 -24.61 -5.69 4.82
N LYS A 196 -24.34 -6.88 5.38
CA LYS A 196 -23.03 -7.25 5.90
C LYS A 196 -22.57 -8.64 5.47
N LEU A 197 -21.33 -8.77 5.04
CA LEU A 197 -20.61 -10.03 4.92
C LEU A 197 -19.55 -10.06 6.04
N GLY A 198 -19.81 -10.84 7.07
CA GLY A 198 -19.01 -10.84 8.31
C GLY A 198 -19.91 -10.88 9.55
N THR A 199 -19.38 -10.70 10.75
CA THR A 199 -17.97 -10.57 11.16
C THR A 199 -17.24 -11.92 11.21
N GLU A 200 -17.97 -13.03 11.49
CA GLU A 200 -17.37 -14.37 11.47
C GLU A 200 -17.10 -14.79 10.02
N THR A 201 -15.84 -15.12 9.71
CA THR A 201 -15.39 -15.35 8.33
C THR A 201 -14.37 -16.48 8.21
N ASN A 202 -14.61 -17.61 8.90
CA ASN A 202 -13.70 -18.76 8.87
C ASN A 202 -13.59 -19.44 7.50
N GLY A 203 -14.68 -19.61 6.77
CA GLY A 203 -14.70 -20.09 5.38
C GLY A 203 -14.71 -18.92 4.38
N GLY A 204 -15.64 -17.97 4.57
CA GLY A 204 -15.78 -16.79 3.73
C GLY A 204 -16.96 -16.81 2.78
N PHE A 205 -16.86 -16.10 1.65
CA PHE A 205 -17.97 -15.78 0.74
C PHE A 205 -17.52 -15.88 -0.71
N ARG A 206 -18.34 -16.52 -1.54
CA ARG A 206 -18.06 -16.65 -2.98
C ARG A 206 -19.35 -16.61 -3.82
N ASN A 207 -19.27 -15.97 -5.01
CA ASN A 207 -20.39 -15.86 -5.94
C ASN A 207 -21.63 -15.22 -5.29
N ILE A 208 -21.49 -14.02 -4.74
CA ILE A 208 -22.58 -13.29 -4.07
C ILE A 208 -23.04 -12.13 -4.96
N ASN A 209 -24.35 -12.04 -5.17
CA ASN A 209 -24.98 -10.94 -5.89
C ASN A 209 -26.04 -10.26 -5.03
N ILE A 210 -25.90 -8.94 -4.81
CA ILE A 210 -26.80 -8.13 -4.00
C ILE A 210 -27.24 -6.92 -4.83
N SER A 211 -28.55 -6.74 -5.05
CA SER A 211 -29.03 -5.64 -5.89
C SER A 211 -30.43 -5.14 -5.52
N GLY A 212 -30.73 -3.89 -5.89
CA GLY A 212 -32.07 -3.31 -5.66
C GLY A 212 -32.40 -3.11 -4.17
N ILE A 213 -31.44 -2.60 -3.39
CA ILE A 213 -31.62 -2.42 -1.94
C ILE A 213 -31.91 -0.96 -1.61
N VAL A 214 -32.97 -0.72 -0.84
CA VAL A 214 -33.26 0.57 -0.22
C VAL A 214 -32.85 0.52 1.24
N VAL A 215 -31.90 1.35 1.63
CA VAL A 215 -31.49 1.52 3.02
C VAL A 215 -32.07 2.83 3.54
N LYS A 216 -32.73 2.80 4.69
CA LYS A 216 -33.32 3.99 5.28
C LYS A 216 -33.25 3.94 6.81
N PRO A 217 -33.32 5.09 7.51
CA PRO A 217 -33.42 5.13 8.96
C PRO A 217 -34.64 4.35 9.46
N SER A 218 -34.52 3.77 10.64
CA SER A 218 -35.67 3.16 11.30
C SER A 218 -36.80 4.16 11.53
N SER A 219 -38.04 3.70 11.42
CA SER A 219 -39.23 4.49 11.81
C SER A 219 -39.36 4.62 13.33
N ASP A 220 -38.78 3.72 14.10
CA ASP A 220 -38.73 3.77 15.57
C ASP A 220 -37.42 4.41 16.04
N GLN A 221 -37.48 5.64 16.48
CA GLN A 221 -36.35 6.41 17.00
C GLN A 221 -36.32 6.48 18.55
N GLN A 222 -37.19 5.76 19.23
CA GLN A 222 -37.29 5.86 20.70
C GLN A 222 -36.30 4.96 21.41
N GLU A 223 -35.97 3.80 20.83
CA GLU A 223 -35.07 2.80 21.43
C GLU A 223 -33.99 2.40 20.44
N LYS A 224 -32.75 2.37 20.91
CA LYS A 224 -31.60 1.75 20.24
C LYS A 224 -30.74 1.04 21.28
N PHE A 225 -30.30 -0.14 20.96
CA PHE A 225 -29.39 -0.92 21.81
C PHE A 225 -27.96 -0.85 21.26
N PHE A 226 -27.82 -0.76 19.95
CA PHE A 226 -26.54 -0.64 19.25
C PHE A 226 -26.51 0.57 18.31
N GLY A 227 -25.32 0.95 17.91
CA GLY A 227 -25.05 1.89 16.83
C GLY A 227 -25.61 3.30 17.06
N GLN A 228 -25.89 3.96 15.97
CA GLN A 228 -26.39 5.31 15.87
C GLN A 228 -27.91 5.30 15.58
N TRP A 229 -28.55 6.48 15.58
CA TRP A 229 -29.92 6.62 15.06
C TRP A 229 -30.02 6.40 13.55
N ILE A 230 -28.89 6.51 12.87
CA ILE A 230 -28.67 6.06 11.49
C ILE A 230 -27.76 4.84 11.52
N GLY A 231 -27.80 3.98 10.49
CA GLY A 231 -26.94 2.81 10.42
C GLY A 231 -25.46 3.14 10.39
N THR A 232 -24.62 2.23 10.85
CA THR A 232 -23.16 2.38 10.83
C THR A 232 -22.64 2.28 9.41
N SER A 233 -23.11 1.28 8.63
CA SER A 233 -22.84 1.19 7.19
C SER A 233 -24.03 0.69 6.38
N ALA A 234 -24.07 1.07 5.10
CA ALA A 234 -25.02 0.50 4.16
C ALA A 234 -24.52 -0.82 3.58
N ILE A 235 -23.23 -0.88 3.28
CA ILE A 235 -22.52 -2.05 2.71
C ILE A 235 -21.26 -2.29 3.54
N SER A 236 -21.16 -3.43 4.21
CA SER A 236 -20.00 -3.89 4.98
C SER A 236 -19.50 -5.22 4.45
N LEU A 237 -18.27 -5.26 3.94
CA LEU A 237 -17.65 -6.46 3.37
C LEU A 237 -16.36 -6.75 4.14
N GLU A 238 -16.36 -7.81 4.94
CA GLU A 238 -15.31 -8.08 5.91
C GLU A 238 -14.73 -9.48 5.74
N ILE A 239 -13.42 -9.64 5.88
CA ILE A 239 -12.71 -10.89 6.14
C ILE A 239 -11.74 -10.65 7.28
N VAL A 240 -11.98 -11.31 8.41
CA VAL A 240 -11.21 -11.07 9.65
C VAL A 240 -10.84 -12.34 10.43
N ASP A 241 -11.30 -13.50 10.01
CA ASP A 241 -11.05 -14.79 10.68
C ASP A 241 -10.52 -15.86 9.71
N GLY A 242 -9.68 -15.46 8.74
CA GLY A 242 -8.91 -16.36 7.87
C GLY A 242 -9.59 -16.84 6.59
N GLY A 243 -10.86 -16.53 6.37
CA GLY A 243 -11.60 -16.94 5.16
C GLY A 243 -11.26 -16.12 3.91
N THR A 244 -12.02 -16.37 2.84
CA THR A 244 -11.87 -15.65 1.55
C THR A 244 -13.15 -14.95 1.15
N LEU A 245 -13.03 -13.82 0.42
CA LEU A 245 -14.16 -13.17 -0.23
C LEU A 245 -13.81 -13.02 -1.71
N GLU A 246 -14.59 -13.69 -2.57
CA GLU A 246 -14.33 -13.78 -3.99
C GLU A 246 -15.61 -13.60 -4.82
N ASN A 247 -15.51 -12.87 -5.93
CA ASN A 247 -16.60 -12.69 -6.89
C ASN A 247 -17.90 -12.18 -6.25
N VAL A 248 -17.83 -10.98 -5.65
CA VAL A 248 -18.97 -10.31 -5.02
C VAL A 248 -19.39 -9.10 -5.86
N SER A 249 -20.69 -9.04 -6.18
CA SER A 249 -21.29 -7.91 -6.92
C SER A 249 -22.41 -7.27 -6.09
N VAL A 250 -22.32 -5.95 -5.91
CA VAL A 250 -23.28 -5.12 -5.17
C VAL A 250 -23.73 -3.99 -6.09
N SER A 251 -25.03 -3.85 -6.34
CA SER A 251 -25.54 -2.82 -7.24
C SER A 251 -26.92 -2.26 -6.85
N ASP A 252 -27.24 -1.10 -7.42
CA ASP A 252 -28.56 -0.50 -7.35
C ASP A 252 -29.05 -0.25 -5.91
N PHE A 253 -28.19 0.46 -5.12
CA PHE A 253 -28.54 0.88 -3.78
C PHE A 253 -29.04 2.31 -3.73
N THR A 254 -30.14 2.53 -3.06
CA THR A 254 -30.60 3.87 -2.62
C THR A 254 -30.50 3.92 -1.11
N VAL A 255 -29.65 4.84 -0.59
CA VAL A 255 -29.33 4.92 0.83
C VAL A 255 -29.72 6.28 1.38
N GLU A 256 -30.50 6.29 2.42
CA GLU A 256 -30.86 7.46 3.20
C GLU A 256 -30.36 7.30 4.63
N GLY A 257 -29.39 8.12 5.05
CA GLY A 257 -28.90 8.17 6.43
C GLY A 257 -28.10 6.93 6.86
N THR A 258 -26.77 6.98 6.65
CA THR A 258 -25.81 6.02 7.18
C THR A 258 -24.53 6.74 7.58
N GLU A 259 -23.80 6.25 8.58
CA GLU A 259 -22.57 6.92 9.03
C GLU A 259 -21.44 6.78 7.99
N SER A 260 -21.21 5.56 7.50
CA SER A 260 -20.22 5.23 6.46
C SER A 260 -20.88 4.39 5.37
N PRO A 261 -21.07 4.89 4.15
CA PRO A 261 -21.83 4.15 3.12
C PRO A 261 -21.22 2.80 2.74
N ILE A 262 -19.89 2.74 2.58
CA ILE A 262 -19.19 1.55 2.11
C ILE A 262 -17.97 1.29 3.01
N PHE A 263 -17.91 0.08 3.56
CA PHE A 263 -16.82 -0.41 4.41
C PHE A 263 -16.31 -1.75 3.89
N ILE A 264 -15.05 -1.80 3.45
CA ILE A 264 -14.38 -3.03 3.01
C ILE A 264 -13.14 -3.23 3.89
N ARG A 265 -13.08 -4.37 4.61
CA ARG A 265 -12.03 -4.61 5.59
C ARG A 265 -11.48 -6.04 5.52
N LEU A 266 -10.18 -6.16 5.23
CA LEU A 266 -9.39 -7.36 5.52
C LEU A 266 -8.60 -7.12 6.80
N SER A 267 -8.74 -7.99 7.80
CA SER A 267 -7.96 -7.92 9.03
C SER A 267 -7.70 -9.30 9.64
N ASN A 268 -7.16 -9.38 10.85
CA ASN A 268 -6.75 -10.64 11.48
C ASN A 268 -7.22 -10.70 12.93
N ARG A 269 -8.53 -10.63 13.15
CA ARG A 269 -9.12 -10.92 14.46
C ARG A 269 -8.83 -12.38 14.85
N GLY A 270 -8.84 -13.28 13.86
CA GLY A 270 -8.31 -14.62 13.94
C GLY A 270 -9.08 -15.54 14.89
N ARG A 271 -10.41 -15.44 14.98
CA ARG A 271 -11.22 -16.34 15.80
C ARG A 271 -11.50 -17.64 15.07
N GLY A 272 -11.04 -18.74 15.63
CA GLY A 272 -11.24 -20.07 15.09
C GLY A 272 -11.53 -21.10 16.18
N TYR A 273 -11.63 -22.37 15.76
CA TYR A 273 -11.83 -23.50 16.67
C TYR A 273 -11.08 -24.74 16.16
N LYS A 274 -10.77 -25.66 17.08
CA LYS A 274 -10.14 -26.94 16.77
C LYS A 274 -11.01 -28.08 17.33
N LEU A 275 -11.25 -29.09 16.50
CA LEU A 275 -11.86 -30.32 16.95
C LEU A 275 -10.87 -31.09 17.86
N ARG A 276 -11.29 -31.59 19.01
CA ARG A 276 -10.50 -32.54 19.79
C ARG A 276 -10.31 -33.82 18.96
N SER A 277 -9.07 -34.28 18.83
CA SER A 277 -8.81 -35.57 18.22
C SER A 277 -9.38 -36.69 19.13
N GLU A 278 -9.90 -37.78 18.54
CA GLU A 278 -10.42 -38.93 19.26
C GLU A 278 -9.44 -39.53 20.30
N GLN A 279 -8.14 -39.33 20.15
CA GLN A 279 -7.12 -39.79 21.10
C GLN A 279 -7.15 -39.05 22.46
N THR A 280 -7.66 -37.84 22.53
CA THR A 280 -7.80 -37.08 23.78
C THR A 280 -9.09 -37.38 24.53
N ALA A 281 -10.08 -37.95 23.87
CA ALA A 281 -11.37 -38.32 24.45
C ALA A 281 -11.29 -39.58 25.31
N LEU A 282 -10.24 -40.42 25.15
CA LEU A 282 -10.11 -41.71 25.89
C LEU A 282 -9.45 -41.58 27.27
N SER A 283 -9.09 -40.42 27.74
CA SER A 283 -8.38 -40.21 29.03
C SER A 283 -9.15 -39.45 30.12
N GLY A 284 -10.45 -39.20 29.99
CA GLY A 284 -11.23 -38.43 30.98
C GLY A 284 -12.64 -38.98 31.21
N ASN A 285 -12.99 -39.12 32.44
CA ASN A 285 -14.32 -39.55 32.95
C ASN A 285 -15.50 -38.93 32.20
N GLY A 286 -16.21 -39.71 31.50
CA GLY A 286 -17.61 -39.81 31.20
C GLY A 286 -18.49 -38.54 31.20
N ASN A 287 -18.13 -37.49 30.50
CA ASN A 287 -19.08 -36.52 29.93
C ASN A 287 -18.63 -36.27 28.51
N GLU A 288 -19.31 -36.82 27.55
CA GLU A 288 -19.10 -36.73 26.11
C GLU A 288 -19.52 -35.35 25.59
N ASP A 289 -18.94 -34.27 26.11
CA ASP A 289 -18.96 -33.01 25.42
C ASP A 289 -17.80 -33.00 24.44
N THR A 290 -18.09 -33.09 23.15
CA THR A 290 -17.17 -32.79 22.04
C THR A 290 -16.77 -31.31 22.15
N ILE A 291 -15.88 -31.02 23.09
CA ILE A 291 -15.46 -29.66 23.33
C ILE A 291 -14.50 -29.28 22.23
N THR A 292 -14.94 -28.42 21.35
CA THR A 292 -14.07 -27.65 20.47
C THR A 292 -13.37 -26.59 21.29
N GLU A 293 -12.06 -26.58 21.22
CA GLU A 293 -11.26 -25.51 21.81
C GLU A 293 -11.25 -24.32 20.84
N LEU A 294 -11.56 -23.11 21.31
CA LEU A 294 -11.36 -21.88 20.55
C LEU A 294 -9.86 -21.64 20.42
N ILE A 295 -9.38 -21.64 19.19
CA ILE A 295 -7.98 -21.36 18.88
C ILE A 295 -7.87 -20.15 17.98
N PRO A 296 -6.77 -19.40 18.07
CA PRO A 296 -6.45 -18.38 17.08
C PRO A 296 -6.25 -19.00 15.68
N ILE A 297 -6.73 -18.33 14.65
CA ILE A 297 -6.36 -18.59 13.27
C ILE A 297 -5.10 -17.80 12.99
N GLU A 298 -4.04 -18.48 12.56
CA GLU A 298 -2.72 -17.87 12.35
C GLU A 298 -2.57 -17.25 10.95
N HIS A 299 -3.34 -17.70 9.97
CA HIS A 299 -3.28 -17.15 8.61
C HIS A 299 -4.28 -16.01 8.40
N ILE A 300 -3.86 -15.02 7.64
CA ILE A 300 -4.70 -13.91 7.19
C ILE A 300 -5.46 -14.35 5.95
N GLY A 301 -6.75 -14.06 5.88
CA GLY A 301 -7.60 -14.36 4.74
C GLY A 301 -7.32 -13.47 3.52
N SER A 302 -8.26 -13.44 2.56
CA SER A 302 -8.15 -12.62 1.36
C SER A 302 -9.47 -12.02 0.93
N ILE A 303 -9.39 -10.84 0.29
CA ILE A 303 -10.50 -10.17 -0.40
C ILE A 303 -10.06 -9.90 -1.84
N ASP A 304 -10.79 -10.46 -2.82
CA ASP A 304 -10.48 -10.35 -4.23
C ASP A 304 -11.74 -10.36 -5.10
N GLY A 305 -11.82 -9.44 -6.08
CA GLY A 305 -12.89 -9.46 -7.07
C GLY A 305 -14.25 -8.92 -6.59
N ILE A 306 -14.29 -7.65 -6.15
CA ILE A 306 -15.51 -6.94 -5.75
C ILE A 306 -15.92 -5.95 -6.85
N ARG A 307 -17.23 -5.90 -7.14
CA ARG A 307 -17.85 -4.86 -7.97
C ARG A 307 -18.95 -4.16 -7.21
N ILE A 308 -18.90 -2.81 -7.17
CA ILE A 308 -19.93 -1.97 -6.55
C ILE A 308 -20.35 -0.94 -7.60
N ASP A 309 -21.62 -0.96 -7.97
CA ASP A 309 -22.14 -0.13 -9.06
C ASP A 309 -23.50 0.50 -8.73
N ASN A 310 -23.72 1.73 -9.23
CA ASN A 310 -25.00 2.45 -9.10
C ASN A 310 -25.49 2.61 -7.65
N ILE A 311 -24.72 3.35 -6.85
CA ILE A 311 -25.03 3.62 -5.43
C ILE A 311 -25.38 5.12 -5.25
N GLN A 312 -26.58 5.41 -4.75
CA GLN A 312 -27.02 6.76 -4.45
C GLN A 312 -27.19 6.92 -2.95
N VAL A 313 -26.43 7.83 -2.33
CA VAL A 313 -26.43 8.03 -0.90
C VAL A 313 -26.77 9.47 -0.55
N HIS A 314 -27.75 9.67 0.33
CA HIS A 314 -28.14 10.95 0.90
C HIS A 314 -27.98 10.91 2.42
N ASN A 315 -27.65 12.06 2.99
CA ASN A 315 -27.51 12.25 4.44
C ASN A 315 -26.53 11.27 5.11
N ALA A 316 -25.41 10.97 4.46
CA ALA A 316 -24.34 10.20 5.08
C ALA A 316 -23.66 10.99 6.20
N GLY A 317 -23.16 10.29 7.22
CA GLY A 317 -22.36 10.89 8.30
C GLY A 317 -21.06 11.49 7.81
N ALA A 318 -20.22 11.92 8.73
CA ALA A 318 -18.94 12.54 8.39
C ALA A 318 -17.77 11.56 8.26
N THR A 319 -17.96 10.30 8.57
CA THR A 319 -16.86 9.29 8.64
C THR A 319 -16.14 9.13 7.30
N GLY A 320 -16.85 8.93 6.19
CA GLY A 320 -16.31 8.56 4.88
C GLY A 320 -16.39 7.05 4.64
N CYS A 321 -16.02 6.62 3.42
CA CYS A 321 -15.94 5.20 3.04
C CYS A 321 -14.51 4.68 3.16
N SER A 322 -14.32 3.36 3.37
CA SER A 322 -12.98 2.78 3.43
C SER A 322 -12.84 1.45 2.69
N ILE A 323 -11.64 1.23 2.16
CA ILE A 323 -11.16 -0.03 1.59
C ILE A 323 -9.81 -0.31 2.21
N THR A 324 -9.74 -1.26 3.16
CA THR A 324 -8.53 -1.43 3.97
C THR A 324 -8.15 -2.90 4.13
N GLY A 325 -6.91 -3.21 3.76
CA GLY A 325 -6.25 -4.49 4.03
C GLY A 325 -5.30 -4.41 5.22
N LEU A 326 -4.26 -5.25 5.22
CA LEU A 326 -3.15 -5.26 6.17
C LEU A 326 -1.81 -5.22 5.43
N PRO A 327 -0.73 -4.78 6.06
CA PRO A 327 0.61 -4.85 5.49
C PRO A 327 0.92 -6.26 4.94
N GLY A 328 1.33 -6.35 3.67
CA GLY A 328 1.56 -7.62 2.98
C GLY A 328 0.31 -8.41 2.55
N HIS A 329 -0.88 -8.01 3.00
CA HIS A 329 -2.15 -8.68 2.68
C HIS A 329 -3.17 -7.64 2.15
N PRO A 330 -3.03 -7.20 0.90
CA PRO A 330 -3.91 -6.19 0.33
C PRO A 330 -5.28 -6.74 -0.06
N VAL A 331 -6.30 -5.90 0.03
CA VAL A 331 -7.56 -6.07 -0.70
C VAL A 331 -7.26 -5.92 -2.19
N ARG A 332 -7.83 -6.77 -3.05
CA ARG A 332 -7.49 -6.80 -4.48
C ARG A 332 -8.72 -6.67 -5.37
N ASN A 333 -8.49 -6.08 -6.56
CA ASN A 333 -9.45 -6.12 -7.67
C ASN A 333 -10.84 -5.62 -7.26
N VAL A 334 -10.95 -4.33 -6.88
CA VAL A 334 -12.21 -3.69 -6.51
C VAL A 334 -12.58 -2.63 -7.55
N TRP A 335 -13.75 -2.74 -8.13
CA TRP A 335 -14.31 -1.77 -9.08
C TRP A 335 -15.51 -1.07 -8.46
N LEU A 336 -15.43 0.27 -8.40
CA LEU A 336 -16.51 1.13 -7.91
C LEU A 336 -16.92 2.08 -9.03
N SER A 337 -18.18 2.05 -9.41
CA SER A 337 -18.68 2.87 -10.52
C SER A 337 -20.06 3.46 -10.24
N ASN A 338 -20.33 4.64 -10.82
CA ASN A 338 -21.63 5.30 -10.75
C ASN A 338 -22.11 5.54 -9.31
N ILE A 339 -21.25 6.11 -8.46
CA ILE A 339 -21.52 6.31 -7.04
C ILE A 339 -21.66 7.80 -6.74
N SER A 340 -22.79 8.21 -6.16
CA SER A 340 -23.01 9.56 -5.67
C SER A 340 -23.24 9.53 -4.17
N ILE A 341 -22.44 10.29 -3.40
CA ILE A 341 -22.51 10.34 -1.95
C ILE A 341 -22.61 11.80 -1.49
N HIS A 342 -23.66 12.11 -0.74
CA HIS A 342 -23.85 13.38 -0.08
C HIS A 342 -23.66 13.20 1.43
N HIS A 343 -22.52 13.69 1.94
CA HIS A 343 -22.12 13.63 3.34
C HIS A 343 -22.52 14.90 4.09
N LYS A 344 -22.63 14.80 5.41
CA LYS A 344 -22.71 15.96 6.31
C LYS A 344 -21.51 16.90 6.17
N GLY A 345 -20.30 16.36 6.00
CA GLY A 345 -19.07 17.12 6.04
C GLY A 345 -18.75 17.71 7.41
N GLY A 346 -18.02 18.85 7.41
CA GLY A 346 -17.79 19.64 8.64
C GLY A 346 -16.46 19.40 9.33
N VAL A 347 -15.57 18.54 8.80
CA VAL A 347 -14.22 18.34 9.33
C VAL A 347 -13.36 19.56 9.00
N LYS A 348 -12.63 20.06 10.00
CA LYS A 348 -11.79 21.27 9.91
C LYS A 348 -10.31 20.92 9.90
N THR A 349 -9.46 21.87 9.55
CA THR A 349 -7.99 21.69 9.51
C THR A 349 -7.41 21.28 10.87
N GLU A 350 -7.99 21.78 11.96
CA GLU A 350 -7.58 21.43 13.33
C GLU A 350 -7.80 19.96 13.68
N ASP A 351 -8.75 19.28 13.04
CA ASP A 351 -9.09 17.88 13.27
C ASP A 351 -8.11 16.91 12.56
N LEU A 352 -7.40 17.37 11.51
CA LEU A 352 -6.59 16.51 10.66
C LEU A 352 -5.44 15.81 11.40
N SER A 353 -4.84 16.46 12.39
CA SER A 353 -3.77 15.84 13.19
C SER A 353 -4.29 14.62 13.95
N LEU A 354 -5.41 14.73 14.62
CA LEU A 354 -6.04 13.65 15.38
C LEU A 354 -6.48 12.50 14.45
N ILE A 355 -7.06 12.85 13.29
CA ILE A 355 -7.47 11.86 12.28
C ILE A 355 -6.26 11.06 11.82
N ASN A 356 -5.13 11.72 11.49
CA ASN A 356 -3.92 11.06 11.04
C ASN A 356 -3.28 10.19 12.14
N ASP A 357 -3.30 10.63 13.38
CA ASP A 357 -2.80 9.86 14.51
C ASP A 357 -3.65 8.61 14.75
N THR A 358 -4.97 8.73 14.67
CA THR A 358 -5.90 7.61 14.87
C THR A 358 -5.77 6.56 13.77
N ILE A 359 -5.61 6.98 12.51
CA ILE A 359 -5.50 6.07 11.38
C ILE A 359 -4.14 5.37 11.32
N ALA A 360 -3.12 5.85 12.03
CA ALA A 360 -1.81 5.22 12.07
C ALA A 360 -1.84 3.80 12.67
N ASP A 361 -2.82 3.52 13.55
CA ASP A 361 -3.03 2.19 14.11
C ASP A 361 -3.78 1.29 13.11
N GLU A 362 -3.20 0.14 12.78
CA GLU A 362 -3.80 -0.85 11.88
C GLU A 362 -5.05 -1.53 12.45
N LYS A 363 -5.21 -1.56 13.75
CA LYS A 363 -6.32 -2.22 14.46
C LYS A 363 -6.56 -3.65 13.97
N GLU A 364 -5.47 -4.38 13.78
CA GLU A 364 -5.45 -5.70 13.12
C GLU A 364 -6.38 -6.71 13.78
N LYS A 365 -6.44 -6.70 15.13
CA LYS A 365 -7.18 -7.68 15.95
C LYS A 365 -8.49 -7.16 16.53
N GLU A 366 -8.79 -5.89 16.30
CA GLU A 366 -10.02 -5.28 16.80
C GLU A 366 -11.25 -5.76 16.04
N TYR A 367 -12.42 -5.58 16.66
CA TYR A 367 -13.69 -5.84 15.99
C TYR A 367 -13.86 -4.86 14.84
N PRO A 368 -14.10 -5.35 13.60
CA PRO A 368 -14.26 -4.46 12.45
C PRO A 368 -15.59 -3.70 12.53
N GLU A 369 -15.48 -2.41 12.44
CA GLU A 369 -16.64 -1.49 12.42
C GLU A 369 -16.29 -0.29 11.54
N ALA A 370 -17.22 0.18 10.73
CA ALA A 370 -16.97 1.27 9.80
C ALA A 370 -16.50 2.57 10.50
N THR A 371 -16.86 2.74 11.75
CA THR A 371 -16.51 3.89 12.60
C THR A 371 -15.29 3.66 13.49
N MET A 372 -14.58 2.54 13.35
CA MET A 372 -13.50 2.14 14.27
C MET A 372 -12.34 3.15 14.36
N TRP A 373 -12.12 3.97 13.36
CA TRP A 373 -11.13 5.05 13.37
C TRP A 373 -11.74 6.44 13.58
N GLY A 374 -13.08 6.56 13.73
CA GLY A 374 -13.76 7.85 13.68
C GLY A 374 -13.76 8.42 12.26
N ASN A 375 -13.61 9.75 12.12
CA ASN A 375 -13.51 10.38 10.82
C ASN A 375 -12.24 9.93 10.08
N LEU A 376 -12.39 9.55 8.81
CA LEU A 376 -11.29 9.10 7.96
C LEU A 376 -10.55 10.29 7.33
N PRO A 377 -9.32 10.11 6.82
CA PRO A 377 -8.57 11.17 6.13
C PRO A 377 -9.23 11.68 4.84
N ALA A 378 -10.15 10.91 4.25
CA ALA A 378 -10.94 11.28 3.09
C ALA A 378 -12.42 11.45 3.48
N LYS A 379 -13.10 12.43 2.90
CA LYS A 379 -14.56 12.54 3.02
C LYS A 379 -15.30 11.55 2.12
N GLY A 380 -14.70 11.14 1.00
CA GLY A 380 -15.21 10.11 0.10
C GLY A 380 -14.61 8.74 0.42
N PHE A 381 -13.49 8.40 -0.18
CA PHE A 381 -12.87 7.08 -0.05
C PHE A 381 -11.46 7.14 0.54
N PHE A 382 -11.27 6.43 1.63
CA PHE A 382 -9.97 6.15 2.23
C PHE A 382 -9.54 4.74 1.85
N VAL A 383 -8.39 4.62 1.17
CA VAL A 383 -7.82 3.35 0.70
C VAL A 383 -6.49 3.09 1.40
N ARG A 384 -6.30 1.88 1.93
CA ARG A 384 -5.06 1.45 2.57
C ARG A 384 -4.85 -0.06 2.43
N HIS A 385 -3.63 -0.48 2.06
CA HIS A 385 -3.28 -1.88 1.78
C HIS A 385 -4.27 -2.52 0.80
N ALA A 386 -4.39 -1.91 -0.39
CA ALA A 386 -5.28 -2.38 -1.44
C ALA A 386 -4.60 -2.28 -2.82
N ARG A 387 -4.88 -3.16 -3.75
CA ARG A 387 -4.30 -3.22 -5.10
C ARG A 387 -5.38 -3.32 -6.14
N ASN A 388 -5.15 -2.67 -7.29
CA ASN A 388 -6.08 -2.70 -8.42
C ASN A 388 -7.48 -2.21 -8.03
N ILE A 389 -7.54 -0.99 -7.45
CA ILE A 389 -8.78 -0.33 -7.06
C ILE A 389 -9.17 0.69 -8.12
N HIS A 390 -10.31 0.48 -8.74
CA HIS A 390 -10.80 1.30 -9.84
C HIS A 390 -12.01 2.13 -9.41
N PHE A 391 -11.94 3.44 -9.62
CA PHE A 391 -13.04 4.36 -9.44
C PHE A 391 -13.47 4.95 -10.79
N SER A 392 -14.76 4.95 -11.07
CA SER A 392 -15.33 5.52 -12.30
C SER A 392 -16.66 6.20 -12.02
N ASN A 393 -16.80 7.44 -12.47
CA ASN A 393 -18.01 8.24 -12.28
C ASN A 393 -18.44 8.32 -10.78
N ILE A 394 -17.57 8.90 -9.96
CA ILE A 394 -17.79 9.08 -8.51
C ILE A 394 -18.05 10.57 -8.23
N ASP A 395 -19.17 10.86 -7.57
CA ASP A 395 -19.56 12.20 -7.17
C ASP A 395 -19.65 12.29 -5.65
N ILE A 396 -18.81 13.13 -5.03
CA ILE A 396 -18.77 13.32 -3.57
C ILE A 396 -19.13 14.77 -3.25
N ARG A 397 -20.19 14.95 -2.49
CA ARG A 397 -20.67 16.26 -2.04
C ARG A 397 -20.80 16.30 -0.54
N THR A 398 -20.68 17.52 0.02
CA THR A 398 -20.87 17.76 1.46
C THR A 398 -21.88 18.87 1.70
N GLU A 399 -22.70 18.70 2.73
CA GLU A 399 -23.66 19.73 3.17
C GLU A 399 -22.92 20.94 3.76
N THR A 400 -21.91 20.70 4.55
CA THR A 400 -21.04 21.71 5.15
C THR A 400 -19.63 21.59 4.63
N LEU A 401 -18.87 22.71 4.62
CA LEU A 401 -17.48 22.71 4.17
C LEU A 401 -16.67 21.67 4.94
N ASP A 402 -15.93 20.84 4.20
CA ASP A 402 -15.05 19.81 4.72
C ASP A 402 -13.67 19.95 4.05
N VAL A 403 -12.63 20.05 4.87
CA VAL A 403 -11.26 20.29 4.36
C VAL A 403 -10.58 19.02 3.83
N ARG A 404 -11.16 17.85 4.04
CA ARG A 404 -10.61 16.58 3.56
C ARG A 404 -10.79 16.46 2.04
N PRO A 405 -9.83 15.82 1.34
CA PRO A 405 -10.00 15.45 -0.07
C PRO A 405 -11.09 14.37 -0.23
N ASP A 406 -11.59 14.22 -1.45
CA ASP A 406 -12.56 13.16 -1.79
C ASP A 406 -11.92 11.77 -1.71
N PHE A 407 -10.66 11.65 -2.06
CA PHE A 407 -9.91 10.40 -2.07
C PHE A 407 -8.60 10.55 -1.31
N VAL A 408 -8.29 9.58 -0.47
CA VAL A 408 -6.98 9.38 0.13
C VAL A 408 -6.61 7.92 -0.06
N ASN A 409 -5.56 7.68 -0.82
CA ASN A 409 -4.89 6.40 -0.87
C ASN A 409 -3.56 6.56 -0.13
N ILE A 410 -3.41 5.92 1.02
CA ILE A 410 -2.15 5.85 1.77
C ILE A 410 -1.47 4.50 1.57
N ASP A 411 -1.92 3.76 0.58
CA ASP A 411 -1.18 2.59 0.20
C ASP A 411 0.19 3.01 -0.31
N THR A 412 1.14 2.43 0.32
CA THR A 412 2.30 1.94 -0.36
C THR A 412 1.85 0.82 -1.29
N GLU A 413 0.96 1.13 -2.24
CA GLU A 413 0.77 0.25 -3.37
C GLU A 413 2.12 -0.02 -3.95
N GLY A 414 2.33 -1.26 -4.36
CA GLY A 414 3.56 -1.63 -4.99
C GLY A 414 4.00 -0.54 -5.96
N TRP A 415 5.22 -0.14 -5.88
CA TRP A 415 5.87 0.72 -6.85
C TRP A 415 6.43 -0.13 -7.99
N GLY A 416 6.74 0.50 -9.13
CA GLY A 416 7.33 -0.21 -10.27
C GLY A 416 6.34 -1.16 -10.97
N ASP A 417 6.85 -2.27 -11.47
CA ASP A 417 6.12 -3.26 -12.25
C ASP A 417 5.09 -4.01 -11.40
N GLN A 418 3.84 -4.07 -11.83
CA GLN A 418 2.77 -4.79 -11.14
C GLN A 418 2.62 -6.25 -11.62
N GLY A 419 3.37 -6.68 -12.65
CA GLY A 419 3.33 -8.03 -13.19
C GLY A 419 2.12 -8.34 -14.09
N ASP A 420 1.23 -7.37 -14.29
CA ASP A 420 0.02 -7.47 -15.12
C ASP A 420 0.11 -6.65 -16.42
N GLY A 421 1.31 -6.11 -16.73
CA GLY A 421 1.54 -5.20 -17.86
C GLY A 421 1.32 -3.73 -17.53
N THR A 422 1.10 -3.41 -16.28
CA THR A 422 1.05 -2.04 -15.76
C THR A 422 2.21 -1.74 -14.83
N PHE A 423 2.43 -0.45 -14.56
CA PHE A 423 3.33 0.02 -13.51
C PHE A 423 2.64 1.05 -12.62
N VAL A 424 3.15 1.19 -11.42
CA VAL A 424 2.77 2.24 -10.45
C VAL A 424 3.99 3.14 -10.20
N ASN A 425 3.78 4.44 -10.25
CA ASN A 425 4.83 5.41 -9.93
C ASN A 425 5.04 5.54 -8.39
N PRO A 426 6.30 5.66 -7.94
CA PRO A 426 7.52 5.74 -8.74
C PRO A 426 7.90 4.40 -9.38
N VAL A 427 8.46 4.42 -10.60
CA VAL A 427 9.01 3.20 -11.22
C VAL A 427 10.28 2.72 -10.55
N ILE A 428 11.03 3.61 -9.90
CA ILE A 428 12.13 3.27 -9.00
C ILE A 428 11.91 4.01 -7.67
N ASN A 429 11.60 3.26 -6.63
CA ASN A 429 11.37 3.81 -5.29
C ASN A 429 12.67 3.83 -4.47
N ALA A 430 13.67 4.55 -4.97
CA ALA A 430 14.98 4.78 -4.38
C ALA A 430 15.57 6.09 -4.92
N ASP A 431 16.62 6.56 -4.27
CA ASP A 431 17.29 7.83 -4.63
C ASP A 431 18.07 7.75 -5.94
N PHE A 432 17.44 8.17 -7.04
CA PHE A 432 18.08 8.39 -8.33
C PHE A 432 17.76 9.81 -8.81
N SER A 433 18.43 10.78 -8.19
CA SER A 433 18.21 12.21 -8.41
C SER A 433 18.59 12.62 -9.83
N ASP A 434 17.81 13.52 -10.42
CA ASP A 434 18.08 14.12 -11.73
C ASP A 434 18.31 13.07 -12.84
N PRO A 435 17.40 12.09 -13.01
CA PRO A 435 17.63 10.98 -13.92
C PRO A 435 17.70 11.46 -15.37
N ASP A 436 18.72 11.00 -16.11
CA ASP A 436 18.80 11.17 -17.54
C ASP A 436 18.81 9.82 -18.25
N VAL A 437 17.92 9.65 -19.21
CA VAL A 437 17.67 8.37 -19.90
C VAL A 437 17.78 8.53 -21.40
N ILE A 438 18.45 7.58 -22.05
CA ILE A 438 18.47 7.46 -23.51
C ILE A 438 18.07 6.07 -23.94
N ARG A 439 17.57 5.95 -25.18
CA ARG A 439 17.39 4.67 -25.86
C ARG A 439 18.51 4.42 -26.87
N VAL A 440 19.10 3.24 -26.87
CA VAL A 440 20.00 2.76 -27.92
C VAL A 440 19.53 1.38 -28.37
N GLY A 441 19.06 1.27 -29.60
CA GLY A 441 18.45 0.06 -30.11
C GLY A 441 17.14 -0.27 -29.35
N GLN A 442 17.09 -1.43 -28.71
CA GLN A 442 15.95 -1.91 -27.93
C GLN A 442 16.08 -1.66 -26.41
N LYS A 443 17.16 -1.03 -25.98
CA LYS A 443 17.49 -0.87 -24.56
C LYS A 443 17.56 0.59 -24.15
N TYR A 444 17.30 0.81 -22.89
CA TYR A 444 17.34 2.11 -22.23
C TYR A 444 18.49 2.14 -21.22
N TYR A 445 19.17 3.27 -21.12
CA TYR A 445 20.30 3.50 -20.23
C TYR A 445 20.06 4.75 -19.40
N MET A 446 20.25 4.65 -18.09
CA MET A 446 20.04 5.73 -17.14
C MET A 446 21.29 6.04 -16.34
N VAL A 447 21.53 7.32 -16.11
CA VAL A 447 22.48 7.86 -15.13
C VAL A 447 21.72 8.84 -14.21
N ALA A 448 22.25 9.03 -12.98
CA ALA A 448 21.66 9.93 -11.99
C ALA A 448 22.76 10.63 -11.17
N SER A 449 22.42 11.67 -10.46
CA SER A 449 23.33 12.34 -9.52
C SER A 449 23.74 11.41 -8.38
N ASP A 450 25.02 11.37 -8.05
CA ASP A 450 25.55 10.61 -6.93
C ASP A 450 26.22 11.49 -5.86
N PHE A 451 26.22 12.80 -6.07
CA PHE A 451 26.69 13.82 -5.16
C PHE A 451 28.12 13.56 -4.66
N HIS A 452 28.36 12.94 -3.52
CA HIS A 452 29.69 12.65 -3.00
C HIS A 452 30.02 11.14 -2.98
N PHE A 453 29.11 10.28 -3.48
CA PHE A 453 29.36 8.85 -3.57
C PHE A 453 30.15 8.52 -4.82
N MET A 454 31.08 7.57 -4.69
CA MET A 454 31.94 7.17 -5.79
C MET A 454 31.27 6.10 -6.65
N GLY A 455 31.31 6.30 -7.96
CA GLY A 455 30.88 5.35 -8.93
C GLY A 455 30.06 5.94 -10.09
N MET A 456 29.03 6.72 -9.82
CA MET A 456 27.95 7.08 -10.75
C MET A 456 27.49 5.84 -11.52
N GLN A 457 26.47 5.21 -11.02
CA GLN A 457 25.94 3.97 -11.55
C GLN A 457 25.26 4.17 -12.89
N VAL A 458 25.51 3.26 -13.84
CA VAL A 458 24.76 3.14 -15.09
C VAL A 458 23.77 2.01 -14.95
N LEU A 459 22.51 2.29 -15.27
CA LEU A 459 21.41 1.32 -15.24
C LEU A 459 20.97 1.00 -16.66
N GLU A 460 20.50 -0.23 -16.88
CA GLU A 460 19.95 -0.72 -18.13
C GLU A 460 18.51 -1.24 -17.89
N SER A 461 17.62 -0.99 -18.86
CA SER A 461 16.26 -1.52 -18.90
C SER A 461 15.87 -1.91 -20.32
N GLU A 462 14.94 -2.86 -20.47
CA GLU A 462 14.27 -3.17 -21.74
C GLU A 462 12.85 -2.59 -21.79
N ASP A 463 12.23 -2.34 -20.64
CA ASP A 463 10.80 -1.99 -20.53
C ASP A 463 10.54 -0.63 -19.87
N MET A 464 11.59 0.13 -19.57
CA MET A 464 11.53 1.43 -18.88
C MET A 464 11.12 1.39 -17.40
N VAL A 465 10.70 0.26 -16.88
CA VAL A 465 10.18 0.09 -15.52
C VAL A 465 11.13 -0.73 -14.66
N ASN A 466 11.62 -1.83 -15.19
CA ASN A 466 12.55 -2.73 -14.51
C ASN A 466 14.00 -2.41 -14.91
N TRP A 467 14.85 -2.15 -13.92
CA TRP A 467 16.21 -1.68 -14.10
C TRP A 467 17.23 -2.57 -13.40
N ARG A 468 18.43 -2.67 -13.96
CA ARG A 468 19.58 -3.31 -13.33
C ARG A 468 20.85 -2.47 -13.45
N TYR A 469 21.75 -2.58 -12.51
CA TYR A 469 23.08 -1.98 -12.59
C TYR A 469 23.93 -2.74 -13.61
N ILE A 470 24.63 -1.99 -14.48
CA ILE A 470 25.51 -2.59 -15.49
C ILE A 470 26.95 -2.12 -15.41
N SER A 471 27.23 -0.92 -14.89
CA SER A 471 28.58 -0.39 -14.72
C SER A 471 28.61 0.81 -13.77
N GLN A 472 29.81 1.33 -13.54
CA GLN A 472 30.07 2.59 -12.84
C GLN A 472 31.00 3.43 -13.70
N ILE A 473 30.74 4.76 -13.79
CA ILE A 473 31.47 5.69 -14.65
C ILE A 473 32.88 5.96 -14.12
N TYR A 474 33.04 6.09 -12.81
CA TYR A 474 34.30 6.36 -12.13
C TYR A 474 34.33 5.73 -10.75
N ASN A 475 35.53 5.51 -10.21
CA ASN A 475 35.72 4.95 -8.88
C ASN A 475 36.35 5.93 -7.88
N LYS A 476 36.82 7.08 -8.37
CA LYS A 476 37.32 8.19 -7.56
C LYS A 476 37.23 9.51 -8.33
N ILE A 477 37.26 10.63 -7.61
CA ILE A 477 37.50 11.96 -8.14
C ILE A 477 38.92 12.38 -7.67
N ASP A 478 39.85 12.58 -8.62
CA ASP A 478 41.27 12.81 -8.33
C ASP A 478 41.52 14.29 -8.11
N GLU A 479 40.87 14.87 -7.09
CA GLU A 479 40.95 16.28 -6.71
C GLU A 479 41.21 16.42 -5.21
N PRO A 480 41.83 17.53 -4.77
CA PRO A 480 42.14 17.76 -3.35
C PRO A 480 40.88 17.69 -2.46
N GLY A 481 41.02 17.03 -1.31
CA GLY A 481 39.95 16.97 -0.30
C GLY A 481 38.99 15.79 -0.41
N TRP A 482 38.93 15.11 -1.56
CA TRP A 482 38.06 13.96 -1.76
C TRP A 482 38.46 12.73 -0.95
N ASP A 483 39.68 12.73 -0.40
CA ASP A 483 40.16 11.69 0.51
C ASP A 483 39.81 11.96 1.99
N ARG A 484 38.98 12.95 2.32
CA ARG A 484 38.74 13.41 3.70
C ARG A 484 37.28 13.48 4.13
N ASN A 485 36.34 12.98 3.37
CA ASN A 485 34.90 13.10 3.67
C ASN A 485 34.48 14.56 3.97
N GLN A 486 34.92 15.52 3.15
CA GLN A 486 34.65 16.94 3.33
C GLN A 486 33.69 17.52 2.29
N HIS A 487 33.48 16.82 1.15
CA HIS A 487 32.70 17.30 0.01
C HIS A 487 31.29 16.73 -0.02
N TYR A 488 30.60 16.66 1.13
CA TYR A 488 29.19 16.26 1.14
C TYR A 488 28.37 17.17 0.23
N ALA A 489 27.60 16.57 -0.69
CA ALA A 489 26.89 17.23 -1.78
C ALA A 489 27.79 17.89 -2.86
N GLY A 490 29.11 17.73 -2.81
CA GLY A 490 30.04 18.36 -3.74
C GLY A 490 30.39 17.56 -4.99
N GLY A 491 29.87 16.32 -5.15
CA GLY A 491 30.24 15.42 -6.24
C GLY A 491 29.49 15.64 -7.53
N SER A 492 29.11 14.53 -8.18
CA SER A 492 28.43 14.58 -9.48
C SER A 492 26.99 15.08 -9.37
N TRP A 493 26.69 16.12 -10.14
CA TRP A 493 25.38 16.77 -10.20
C TRP A 493 24.78 16.64 -11.58
N ALA A 494 23.49 16.27 -11.65
CA ALA A 494 22.62 16.24 -12.80
C ALA A 494 23.31 15.81 -14.11
N PRO A 495 23.77 14.57 -14.19
CA PRO A 495 24.50 14.09 -15.36
C PRO A 495 23.62 14.02 -16.60
N ALA A 496 24.25 14.02 -17.76
CA ALA A 496 23.62 13.68 -19.03
C ALA A 496 24.35 12.52 -19.69
N ILE A 497 23.61 11.52 -20.15
CA ILE A 497 24.11 10.41 -20.98
C ILE A 497 23.65 10.62 -22.42
N ARG A 498 24.57 10.46 -23.40
CA ARG A 498 24.25 10.53 -24.84
C ARG A 498 25.01 9.45 -25.60
N TYR A 499 24.46 9.06 -26.74
CA TYR A 499 25.10 8.13 -27.66
C TYR A 499 25.31 8.81 -29.01
N HIS A 500 26.57 8.89 -29.45
CA HIS A 500 26.92 9.53 -30.70
C HIS A 500 28.09 8.82 -31.36
N ASN A 501 27.97 8.49 -32.65
CA ASN A 501 29.02 7.84 -33.46
C ASN A 501 29.65 6.61 -32.81
N GLY A 502 28.85 5.70 -32.24
CA GLY A 502 29.32 4.46 -31.66
C GLY A 502 29.90 4.59 -30.23
N LEU A 503 29.82 5.75 -29.61
CA LEU A 503 30.27 6.01 -28.26
C LEU A 503 29.16 6.51 -27.34
N PHE A 504 29.16 6.05 -26.13
CA PHE A 504 28.42 6.64 -25.02
C PHE A 504 29.26 7.77 -24.42
N TYR A 505 28.62 8.87 -24.13
CA TYR A 505 29.17 10.04 -23.45
C TYR A 505 28.38 10.31 -22.18
N VAL A 506 29.08 10.55 -21.08
CA VAL A 506 28.47 11.05 -19.86
C VAL A 506 29.14 12.36 -19.47
N PHE A 507 28.34 13.39 -19.24
CA PHE A 507 28.78 14.71 -18.76
C PHE A 507 28.15 15.00 -17.40
N PHE A 508 28.89 15.58 -16.49
CA PHE A 508 28.39 16.09 -15.21
C PHE A 508 29.23 17.25 -14.71
N CYS A 509 28.65 18.03 -13.81
CA CYS A 509 29.39 19.04 -13.08
C CYS A 509 29.62 18.63 -11.63
N THR A 510 30.75 19.05 -11.06
CA THR A 510 30.93 19.21 -9.63
C THR A 510 30.89 20.73 -9.30
N PRO A 511 30.30 21.15 -8.14
CA PRO A 511 30.12 22.57 -7.86
C PRO A 511 31.44 23.35 -7.69
N ASP A 512 32.49 22.66 -7.25
CA ASP A 512 33.77 23.30 -6.89
C ASP A 512 34.86 23.15 -7.96
N GLU A 513 34.90 22.04 -8.71
CA GLU A 513 35.95 21.73 -9.66
C GLU A 513 35.59 22.05 -11.10
N GLY A 514 34.36 21.66 -11.54
CA GLY A 514 33.94 22.02 -12.88
C GLY A 514 33.18 20.97 -13.67
N LEU A 515 33.31 21.07 -15.00
CA LEU A 515 32.64 20.18 -15.97
C LEU A 515 33.53 19.00 -16.32
N TYR A 516 33.02 17.79 -16.06
CA TYR A 516 33.68 16.54 -16.40
C TYR A 516 32.94 15.76 -17.48
N MET A 517 33.66 14.89 -18.18
CA MET A 517 33.10 13.90 -19.07
C MET A 517 33.84 12.56 -18.97
N SER A 518 33.16 11.52 -19.37
CA SER A 518 33.72 10.18 -19.66
C SER A 518 33.04 9.56 -20.85
N THR A 519 33.71 8.58 -21.51
CA THR A 519 33.17 7.86 -22.68
C THR A 519 33.37 6.34 -22.56
N ALA A 520 32.49 5.58 -23.21
CA ALA A 520 32.65 4.15 -23.39
C ALA A 520 32.09 3.68 -24.75
N GLN A 521 32.67 2.63 -25.34
CA GLN A 521 32.08 1.97 -26.50
C GLN A 521 30.90 1.07 -26.12
N ASP A 522 30.99 0.44 -24.95
CA ASP A 522 29.98 -0.42 -24.36
C ASP A 522 29.52 0.23 -23.03
N PRO A 523 28.22 0.39 -22.78
CA PRO A 523 27.71 0.96 -21.54
C PRO A 523 28.04 0.10 -20.30
N HIS A 524 28.42 -1.18 -20.49
CA HIS A 524 28.95 -2.04 -19.43
C HIS A 524 30.40 -1.70 -19.05
N GLY A 525 31.04 -0.77 -19.80
CA GLY A 525 32.42 -0.35 -19.60
C GLY A 525 33.45 -1.19 -20.37
N PRO A 526 34.75 -0.93 -20.16
CA PRO A 526 35.24 0.07 -19.22
C PRO A 526 35.01 1.50 -19.70
N TRP A 527 34.70 2.40 -18.77
CA TRP A 527 34.61 3.83 -19.03
C TRP A 527 36.01 4.46 -19.03
N ALA A 528 36.23 5.42 -19.92
CA ALA A 528 37.48 6.17 -19.96
C ALA A 528 37.67 6.95 -18.63
N PRO A 529 38.92 7.22 -18.22
CA PRO A 529 39.19 8.09 -17.08
C PRO A 529 38.48 9.45 -17.22
N LEU A 530 38.01 10.00 -16.08
CA LEU A 530 37.38 11.33 -16.09
C LEU A 530 38.26 12.38 -16.76
N HIS A 531 37.69 13.11 -17.70
CA HIS A 531 38.31 14.25 -18.37
C HIS A 531 37.65 15.53 -17.88
N LEU A 532 38.47 16.44 -17.31
CA LEU A 532 38.01 17.78 -16.90
C LEU A 532 37.93 18.68 -18.15
N VAL A 533 36.73 18.88 -18.69
CA VAL A 533 36.47 19.71 -19.88
C VAL A 533 36.69 21.19 -19.60
N LYS A 534 36.22 21.66 -18.44
CA LYS A 534 36.37 23.06 -18.04
C LYS A 534 36.48 23.14 -16.51
N ARG A 535 37.57 23.73 -16.01
CA ARG A 535 37.70 24.09 -14.61
C ARG A 535 36.92 25.37 -14.33
N VAL A 536 35.82 25.23 -13.58
CA VAL A 536 34.91 26.34 -13.29
C VAL A 536 34.01 25.99 -12.13
N GLN A 537 33.70 26.93 -11.28
CA GLN A 537 32.80 26.71 -10.14
C GLN A 537 31.34 27.06 -10.50
N LYS A 538 30.41 26.42 -9.81
CA LYS A 538 28.99 26.72 -9.85
C LYS A 538 28.32 26.56 -11.23
N TRP A 539 28.80 25.63 -12.05
CA TRP A 539 28.06 25.15 -13.21
C TRP A 539 27.26 23.90 -12.84
N GLU A 540 26.09 23.74 -13.49
CA GLU A 540 25.22 22.58 -13.28
C GLU A 540 24.49 22.18 -14.56
N ASP A 541 23.90 20.98 -14.58
CA ASP A 541 23.02 20.45 -15.61
C ASP A 541 23.61 20.43 -17.04
N PRO A 542 24.81 19.92 -17.26
CA PRO A 542 25.42 19.93 -18.59
C PRO A 542 24.74 18.88 -19.46
N CYS A 543 24.37 19.23 -20.70
CA CYS A 543 23.84 18.32 -21.69
C CYS A 543 24.53 18.54 -23.04
N PRO A 544 25.30 17.55 -23.53
CA PRO A 544 25.91 17.62 -24.86
C PRO A 544 24.87 17.32 -25.94
N PHE A 545 25.09 17.94 -27.09
CA PHE A 545 24.27 17.73 -28.29
C PHE A 545 25.15 17.82 -29.53
N TRP A 546 25.01 16.88 -30.47
CA TRP A 546 25.64 16.87 -31.77
C TRP A 546 24.58 17.10 -32.85
N ASP A 547 24.80 18.15 -33.66
CA ASP A 547 23.89 18.46 -34.76
C ASP A 547 24.26 17.68 -36.03
N GLU A 548 23.32 17.66 -36.96
CA GLU A 548 23.46 16.97 -38.26
C GLU A 548 24.58 17.55 -39.15
N ASP A 549 24.96 18.80 -38.92
CA ASP A 549 26.08 19.47 -39.61
C ASP A 549 27.46 19.13 -39.02
N GLY A 550 27.49 18.29 -37.99
CA GLY A 550 28.73 17.89 -37.29
C GLY A 550 29.21 18.84 -36.20
N GLN A 551 28.54 19.96 -35.99
CA GLN A 551 28.87 20.87 -34.89
C GLN A 551 28.30 20.31 -33.59
N ALA A 552 29.13 20.26 -32.56
CA ALA A 552 28.72 19.88 -31.22
C ALA A 552 28.47 21.12 -30.33
N TYR A 553 27.51 20.93 -29.40
CA TYR A 553 27.08 21.97 -28.47
C TYR A 553 26.97 21.41 -27.04
N LEU A 554 27.01 22.27 -26.02
CA LEU A 554 26.72 21.94 -24.64
C LEU A 554 25.75 22.96 -24.06
N GLY A 555 24.58 22.50 -23.64
CA GLY A 555 23.66 23.29 -22.84
C GLY A 555 23.95 23.14 -21.35
N ARG A 556 23.75 24.18 -20.55
CA ARG A 556 23.90 24.12 -19.09
C ARG A 556 23.16 25.23 -18.37
N SER A 557 23.10 25.14 -17.04
CA SER A 557 22.68 26.21 -16.15
C SER A 557 23.80 26.59 -15.13
N ARG A 558 23.42 27.34 -14.13
CA ARG A 558 24.31 27.71 -12.99
C ARG A 558 23.68 27.26 -11.69
N HIS A 559 24.53 26.94 -10.71
CA HIS A 559 24.12 26.58 -9.37
C HIS A 559 23.18 27.61 -8.75
N GLY A 560 22.03 27.13 -8.28
CA GLY A 560 20.93 27.92 -7.75
C GLY A 560 19.96 28.37 -8.83
N ALA A 561 19.94 27.65 -9.94
CA ALA A 561 19.16 27.91 -11.14
C ALA A 561 19.46 29.29 -11.76
N GLY A 562 20.03 29.31 -12.91
CA GLY A 562 20.44 30.54 -13.61
C GLY A 562 20.01 30.49 -15.06
N PRO A 563 20.56 31.37 -15.88
CA PRO A 563 20.22 31.36 -17.31
C PRO A 563 20.65 30.05 -17.93
N ILE A 564 19.85 29.60 -18.92
CA ILE A 564 20.25 28.52 -19.83
C ILE A 564 21.25 29.06 -20.84
N ILE A 565 22.41 28.42 -20.89
CA ILE A 565 23.54 28.85 -21.68
C ILE A 565 23.93 27.73 -22.64
N VAL A 566 24.15 28.05 -23.92
CA VAL A 566 24.59 27.13 -24.97
C VAL A 566 25.99 27.49 -25.43
N HIS A 567 26.91 26.54 -25.34
CA HIS A 567 28.28 26.62 -25.81
C HIS A 567 28.47 25.84 -27.11
N LYS A 568 29.38 26.30 -27.97
CA LYS A 568 30.01 25.43 -28.97
C LYS A 568 30.98 24.48 -28.28
N MET A 569 31.01 23.24 -28.71
CA MET A 569 31.85 22.19 -28.17
C MET A 569 32.65 21.53 -29.28
N SER A 570 33.84 21.00 -28.99
CA SER A 570 34.57 20.16 -29.93
C SER A 570 33.79 18.85 -30.22
N PRO A 571 33.89 18.28 -31.43
CA PRO A 571 33.15 17.07 -31.79
C PRO A 571 33.40 15.86 -30.88
N ASP A 572 34.59 15.78 -30.23
CA ASP A 572 34.94 14.73 -29.26
C ASP A 572 34.47 15.05 -27.83
N GLY A 573 33.82 16.18 -27.62
CA GLY A 573 33.27 16.60 -26.31
C GLY A 573 34.31 17.15 -25.31
N LYS A 574 35.57 17.17 -25.65
CA LYS A 574 36.66 17.45 -24.68
C LYS A 574 36.93 18.91 -24.41
N GLN A 575 36.45 19.82 -25.25
CA GLN A 575 36.71 21.23 -25.14
C GLN A 575 35.48 22.07 -25.46
N LEU A 576 35.27 23.17 -24.72
CA LEU A 576 34.35 24.22 -25.12
C LEU A 576 35.09 25.22 -26.01
N LEU A 577 34.47 25.67 -27.09
CA LEU A 577 35.07 26.47 -28.14
C LEU A 577 34.73 27.97 -28.03
N ASP A 578 33.83 28.31 -27.10
CA ASP A 578 33.40 29.69 -26.85
C ASP A 578 33.06 29.91 -25.35
N GLU A 579 32.66 31.12 -25.01
CA GLU A 579 32.22 31.45 -23.64
C GLU A 579 30.71 31.18 -23.40
N GLY A 580 29.97 30.72 -24.42
CA GLY A 580 28.57 30.41 -24.41
C GLY A 580 27.65 31.63 -24.59
N VAL A 581 26.45 31.33 -25.09
CA VAL A 581 25.37 32.30 -25.35
C VAL A 581 24.20 32.01 -24.40
N THR A 582 23.78 33.03 -23.66
CA THR A 582 22.52 32.92 -22.90
C THR A 582 21.34 32.86 -23.87
N VAL A 583 20.60 31.79 -23.86
CA VAL A 583 19.47 31.57 -24.78
C VAL A 583 18.11 31.69 -24.09
N TYR A 584 18.06 31.59 -22.76
CA TYR A 584 16.83 31.73 -22.00
C TYR A 584 17.09 32.09 -20.53
N GLU A 585 16.21 32.92 -19.99
CA GLU A 585 16.12 33.24 -18.56
C GLU A 585 14.66 33.03 -18.14
N GLY A 586 14.44 32.23 -17.08
CA GLY A 586 13.12 31.89 -16.57
C GLY A 586 13.09 31.71 -15.06
N PRO A 587 11.92 31.52 -14.46
CA PRO A 587 11.78 31.41 -13.01
C PRO A 587 12.39 30.10 -12.51
N VAL A 588 13.60 30.15 -11.94
CA VAL A 588 14.34 28.97 -11.44
C VAL A 588 14.53 27.94 -12.57
N ALA A 589 15.00 28.40 -13.74
CA ALA A 589 15.23 27.53 -14.90
C ALA A 589 16.55 26.77 -14.75
N GLU A 590 16.52 25.44 -14.87
CA GLU A 590 17.67 24.55 -14.69
C GLU A 590 17.49 23.24 -15.50
N GLY A 591 18.24 22.17 -15.21
CA GLY A 591 17.97 20.80 -15.68
C GLY A 591 18.02 20.60 -17.20
N THR A 592 18.88 21.30 -17.90
CA THR A 592 18.91 21.40 -19.36
C THR A 592 19.03 20.04 -20.05
N LYS A 593 18.10 19.69 -20.95
CA LYS A 593 18.20 18.53 -21.85
C LYS A 593 17.93 18.98 -23.28
N PHE A 594 18.85 18.61 -24.17
CA PHE A 594 18.75 18.93 -25.60
C PHE A 594 18.15 17.78 -26.42
N MET A 595 17.32 18.13 -27.41
CA MET A 595 16.96 17.26 -28.52
C MET A 595 16.61 18.03 -29.79
N LYS A 596 16.59 17.37 -30.95
CA LYS A 596 16.12 17.90 -32.23
C LYS A 596 15.08 16.99 -32.83
N ARG A 597 13.97 17.58 -33.32
CA ARG A 597 12.88 16.84 -33.96
C ARG A 597 12.15 17.75 -34.97
N ASN A 598 11.87 17.24 -36.15
CA ASN A 598 11.11 17.94 -37.23
C ASN A 598 11.70 19.34 -37.53
N GLY A 599 13.04 19.48 -37.48
CA GLY A 599 13.71 20.74 -37.74
C GLY A 599 13.54 21.81 -36.66
N TRP A 600 13.09 21.40 -35.43
CA TRP A 600 13.08 22.20 -34.23
C TRP A 600 14.16 21.72 -33.25
N TYR A 601 14.87 22.66 -32.64
CA TYR A 601 15.70 22.46 -31.46
C TYR A 601 14.82 22.60 -30.22
N TYR A 602 14.96 21.67 -29.29
CA TYR A 602 14.22 21.65 -28.03
C TYR A 602 15.17 21.70 -26.84
N LEU A 603 14.85 22.54 -25.88
CA LEU A 603 15.41 22.51 -24.54
C LEU A 603 14.30 22.10 -23.58
N ILE A 604 14.45 20.95 -22.96
CA ILE A 604 13.51 20.43 -21.95
C ILE A 604 14.09 20.80 -20.59
N ILE A 605 13.41 21.67 -19.88
CA ILE A 605 13.90 22.26 -18.63
C ILE A 605 12.84 22.26 -17.54
N PRO A 606 13.18 21.99 -16.28
CA PRO A 606 12.32 22.30 -15.16
C PRO A 606 12.40 23.78 -14.80
N GLU A 607 11.30 24.29 -14.26
CA GLU A 607 11.20 25.65 -13.70
C GLU A 607 10.45 25.63 -12.36
N GLY A 608 10.54 26.70 -11.57
CA GLY A 608 9.82 26.87 -10.32
C GLY A 608 10.40 26.15 -9.10
N GLY A 609 11.47 25.35 -9.28
CA GLY A 609 12.20 24.64 -8.23
C GLY A 609 11.56 23.33 -7.80
N VAL A 610 12.34 22.47 -7.14
CA VAL A 610 12.05 21.05 -6.87
C VAL A 610 10.70 20.79 -6.19
N GLY A 611 10.30 21.58 -5.21
CA GLY A 611 9.11 21.31 -4.41
C GLY A 611 7.79 21.83 -5.00
N ARG A 612 7.84 22.73 -5.99
CA ARG A 612 6.67 23.43 -6.53
C ARG A 612 6.72 23.66 -8.03
N GLY A 613 7.77 23.18 -8.70
CA GLY A 613 8.03 23.46 -10.09
C GLY A 613 7.17 22.66 -11.06
N TRP A 614 7.49 22.84 -12.30
CA TRP A 614 6.83 22.23 -13.44
C TRP A 614 7.86 21.94 -14.54
N GLN A 615 7.47 21.20 -15.57
CA GLN A 615 8.31 20.94 -16.73
C GLN A 615 7.95 21.90 -17.86
N THR A 616 8.94 22.61 -18.34
CA THR A 616 8.86 23.55 -19.46
C THR A 616 9.62 22.99 -20.66
N VAL A 617 9.13 23.26 -21.86
CA VAL A 617 9.84 23.03 -23.10
C VAL A 617 10.00 24.36 -23.83
N LEU A 618 11.23 24.59 -24.27
CA LEU A 618 11.60 25.68 -25.18
C LEU A 618 11.86 25.07 -26.55
N ARG A 619 11.36 25.68 -27.64
CA ARG A 619 11.67 25.27 -29.02
C ARG A 619 12.05 26.44 -29.90
N ALA A 620 12.96 26.20 -30.84
CA ALA A 620 13.40 27.19 -31.82
C ALA A 620 13.81 26.56 -33.14
N LYS A 621 13.83 27.34 -34.22
CA LYS A 621 14.41 26.91 -35.50
C LYS A 621 15.91 27.10 -35.61
N ASN A 622 16.48 27.85 -34.69
CA ASN A 622 17.91 28.06 -34.55
C ASN A 622 18.33 27.68 -33.10
N ILE A 623 19.48 27.04 -32.92
CA ILE A 623 19.91 26.54 -31.62
C ILE A 623 20.15 27.65 -30.59
N TYR A 624 20.40 28.87 -31.04
CA TYR A 624 20.50 30.07 -30.20
C TYR A 624 19.22 30.87 -30.05
N GLY A 625 18.11 30.32 -30.55
CA GLY A 625 16.79 30.97 -30.47
C GLY A 625 16.46 31.92 -31.62
N PRO A 626 15.44 32.77 -31.47
CA PRO A 626 14.64 32.95 -30.26
C PRO A 626 13.77 31.71 -29.96
N TYR A 627 13.65 31.36 -28.71
CA TYR A 627 12.88 30.22 -28.25
C TYR A 627 11.43 30.59 -27.92
N GLU A 628 10.50 29.77 -28.40
CA GLU A 628 9.11 29.72 -27.90
C GLU A 628 9.07 28.88 -26.65
N ARG A 629 8.26 29.29 -25.65
CA ARG A 629 8.14 28.61 -24.35
C ARG A 629 6.75 28.02 -24.14
N LYS A 630 6.67 26.77 -23.63
CA LYS A 630 5.43 26.16 -23.18
C LYS A 630 5.65 25.30 -21.94
N ILE A 631 4.75 25.39 -20.95
CA ILE A 631 4.65 24.41 -19.87
C ILE A 631 4.00 23.17 -20.44
N VAL A 632 4.53 21.98 -20.16
CA VAL A 632 4.12 20.70 -20.74
C VAL A 632 3.75 19.64 -19.71
N LEU A 633 4.11 19.85 -18.46
CA LEU A 633 3.74 19.00 -17.32
C LEU A 633 3.75 19.83 -16.04
N GLU A 634 2.70 19.74 -15.28
CA GLU A 634 2.61 20.33 -13.94
C GLU A 634 1.88 19.39 -12.97
N LYS A 635 1.95 19.68 -11.68
CA LYS A 635 1.32 18.87 -10.65
C LYS A 635 -0.18 18.63 -10.88
N GLY A 636 -0.89 19.66 -11.34
CA GLY A 636 -2.35 19.64 -11.51
C GLY A 636 -3.09 19.16 -10.25
N SER A 637 -4.02 18.27 -10.42
CA SER A 637 -4.83 17.66 -9.36
C SER A 637 -4.09 16.60 -8.54
N THR A 638 -2.87 16.20 -8.93
CA THR A 638 -2.15 15.08 -8.33
C THR A 638 -1.42 15.44 -7.03
N LYS A 639 -0.94 14.43 -6.31
CA LYS A 639 -0.10 14.59 -5.12
C LYS A 639 1.40 14.71 -5.45
N ILE A 640 1.79 14.52 -6.72
CA ILE A 640 3.19 14.53 -7.14
C ILE A 640 3.69 15.97 -7.09
N ASN A 641 4.60 16.25 -6.17
CA ASN A 641 5.18 17.59 -6.03
C ASN A 641 6.07 17.90 -7.24
N GLY A 642 6.03 19.13 -7.71
CA GLY A 642 6.85 19.71 -8.73
C GLY A 642 7.49 18.72 -9.71
N PRO A 643 6.73 18.10 -10.67
CA PRO A 643 7.33 17.16 -11.62
C PRO A 643 8.49 17.85 -12.33
N HIS A 644 9.71 17.37 -12.06
CA HIS A 644 10.90 18.19 -12.20
C HIS A 644 12.04 17.33 -12.71
N GLN A 645 12.79 17.87 -13.66
CA GLN A 645 14.07 17.37 -14.19
C GLN A 645 14.12 15.88 -14.53
N GLY A 646 14.33 15.59 -15.81
CA GLY A 646 14.39 14.22 -16.31
C GLY A 646 14.64 14.15 -17.80
N ALA A 647 14.18 13.11 -18.44
CA ALA A 647 14.45 12.83 -19.84
C ALA A 647 13.20 12.45 -20.62
N LEU A 648 13.04 13.02 -21.81
CA LEU A 648 12.05 12.63 -22.80
C LEU A 648 12.66 11.60 -23.74
N VAL A 649 12.09 10.40 -23.82
CA VAL A 649 12.63 9.28 -24.59
C VAL A 649 11.53 8.63 -25.43
N ASP A 650 11.90 8.16 -26.62
CA ASP A 650 11.01 7.39 -27.48
C ASP A 650 11.11 5.88 -27.22
N ALA A 651 10.08 5.15 -27.65
CA ALA A 651 10.06 3.69 -27.64
C ALA A 651 10.02 3.12 -29.06
N PRO A 652 10.39 1.86 -29.29
CA PRO A 652 10.41 1.23 -30.61
C PRO A 652 9.03 1.18 -31.30
N ASP A 653 7.95 1.21 -30.53
CA ASP A 653 6.57 1.26 -31.03
C ASP A 653 6.12 2.67 -31.45
N GLY A 654 7.00 3.67 -31.33
CA GLY A 654 6.74 5.08 -31.66
C GLY A 654 6.08 5.88 -30.53
N SER A 655 5.79 5.26 -29.38
CA SER A 655 5.32 5.97 -28.19
C SER A 655 6.45 6.79 -27.58
N TRP A 656 6.07 7.80 -26.79
CA TRP A 656 7.02 8.68 -26.10
C TRP A 656 6.76 8.66 -24.61
N TRP A 657 7.83 8.85 -23.84
CA TRP A 657 7.81 8.71 -22.38
C TRP A 657 8.72 9.77 -21.76
N PHE A 658 8.30 10.26 -20.58
CA PHE A 658 9.05 11.25 -19.83
C PHE A 658 9.39 10.75 -18.43
N TYR A 659 10.67 10.71 -18.10
CA TYR A 659 11.15 10.48 -16.73
C TYR A 659 11.23 11.80 -15.99
N HIS A 660 10.90 11.78 -14.73
CA HIS A 660 11.17 12.87 -13.79
C HIS A 660 11.33 12.31 -12.40
N PHE A 661 11.77 13.11 -11.45
CA PHE A 661 11.78 12.69 -10.06
C PHE A 661 10.69 13.37 -9.23
N GLN A 662 10.39 12.79 -8.08
CA GLN A 662 9.66 13.40 -6.97
C GLN A 662 10.54 13.37 -5.72
N GLU A 663 10.67 14.50 -5.03
CA GLU A 663 11.41 14.54 -3.77
C GLU A 663 10.54 14.02 -2.62
N THR A 664 11.12 13.11 -1.84
CA THR A 664 10.50 12.52 -0.66
C THR A 664 11.31 12.81 0.59
N PRO A 665 10.70 12.83 1.80
CA PRO A 665 11.41 13.22 3.03
C PRO A 665 12.58 12.32 3.41
N VAL A 666 12.55 11.06 3.01
CA VAL A 666 13.52 10.03 3.45
C VAL A 666 14.25 9.38 2.29
N LEU A 667 13.51 8.86 1.31
CA LEU A 667 14.12 8.18 0.16
C LEU A 667 14.85 9.13 -0.79
N GLY A 668 14.70 10.46 -0.63
CA GLY A 668 15.30 11.43 -1.53
C GLY A 668 14.46 11.59 -2.80
N ARG A 669 15.10 11.52 -3.99
CA ARG A 669 14.43 11.79 -5.26
C ARG A 669 14.16 10.50 -6.02
N VAL A 670 12.91 10.02 -5.87
CA VAL A 670 12.42 8.79 -6.50
C VAL A 670 11.98 9.03 -7.94
N VAL A 671 12.13 8.02 -8.81
CA VAL A 671 11.94 8.19 -10.26
C VAL A 671 10.53 7.83 -10.68
N HIS A 672 9.90 8.73 -11.41
CA HIS A 672 8.58 8.56 -12.04
C HIS A 672 8.71 8.45 -13.55
N LEU A 673 7.75 7.75 -14.17
CA LEU A 673 7.62 7.59 -15.61
C LEU A 673 6.22 8.05 -16.05
N GLN A 674 6.17 8.93 -17.05
CA GLN A 674 4.93 9.47 -17.60
C GLN A 674 4.80 9.10 -19.07
N PRO A 675 3.60 8.74 -19.57
CA PRO A 675 3.35 8.74 -21.01
C PRO A 675 3.51 10.14 -21.55
N ALA A 676 3.90 10.26 -22.81
CA ALA A 676 3.97 11.55 -23.49
C ALA A 676 3.45 11.44 -24.93
N ARG A 677 2.87 12.52 -25.44
CA ARG A 677 2.39 12.62 -26.79
C ARG A 677 2.79 13.95 -27.43
N TRP A 678 2.91 13.97 -28.76
CA TRP A 678 3.25 15.19 -29.50
C TRP A 678 2.00 15.82 -30.09
N GLU A 679 1.79 17.11 -29.80
CA GLU A 679 0.71 17.92 -30.32
C GLU A 679 1.27 19.23 -30.92
N ALA A 680 1.09 19.45 -32.24
CA ALA A 680 1.62 20.63 -32.97
C ALA A 680 3.12 20.89 -32.67
N ASP A 681 3.93 19.83 -32.68
CA ASP A 681 5.37 19.85 -32.34
C ASP A 681 5.68 20.31 -30.91
N TRP A 682 4.74 20.10 -29.97
CA TRP A 682 5.00 20.24 -28.53
C TRP A 682 4.79 18.89 -27.85
N PRO A 683 5.67 18.46 -26.95
CA PRO A 683 5.40 17.29 -26.12
C PRO A 683 4.41 17.67 -25.00
N VAL A 684 3.35 16.93 -24.84
CA VAL A 684 2.48 16.95 -23.67
C VAL A 684 2.85 15.74 -22.85
N MET A 685 3.35 15.94 -21.63
CA MET A 685 3.86 14.89 -20.74
C MET A 685 2.82 14.57 -19.67
N GLY A 686 2.56 13.28 -19.38
CA GLY A 686 1.43 12.86 -18.57
C GLY A 686 0.10 12.92 -19.35
N ILE A 687 -1.01 13.11 -18.65
CA ILE A 687 -2.36 13.16 -19.21
C ILE A 687 -2.94 14.57 -19.05
N ASP A 688 -3.36 15.15 -20.13
CA ASP A 688 -4.05 16.44 -20.18
C ASP A 688 -5.57 16.18 -20.04
N TYR A 689 -6.09 16.24 -18.82
CA TYR A 689 -7.49 15.93 -18.51
C TYR A 689 -8.46 17.06 -18.88
N ASP A 690 -8.01 18.30 -18.83
CA ASP A 690 -8.82 19.50 -19.08
C ASP A 690 -8.60 20.13 -20.45
N HIS A 691 -7.76 19.50 -21.28
CA HIS A 691 -7.43 19.90 -22.65
C HIS A 691 -6.81 21.30 -22.76
N ASN A 692 -6.06 21.72 -21.74
CA ASN A 692 -5.33 22.99 -21.75
C ASN A 692 -3.95 22.89 -22.42
N GLY A 693 -3.53 21.69 -22.82
CA GLY A 693 -2.23 21.40 -23.45
C GLY A 693 -1.08 21.20 -22.46
N ILE A 694 -1.39 21.06 -21.16
CA ILE A 694 -0.43 20.77 -20.08
C ILE A 694 -0.83 19.42 -19.49
N GLY A 695 0.10 18.49 -19.38
CA GLY A 695 -0.19 17.20 -18.79
C GLY A 695 -0.08 17.20 -17.25
N GLU A 696 -0.74 16.24 -16.62
CA GLU A 696 -0.62 15.92 -15.22
C GLU A 696 0.01 14.53 -15.03
N PRO A 697 0.83 14.32 -13.99
CA PRO A 697 1.45 13.02 -13.74
C PRO A 697 0.42 11.91 -13.53
N VAL A 698 0.67 10.73 -14.11
CA VAL A 698 -0.13 9.54 -13.82
C VAL A 698 0.40 8.82 -12.58
N HIS A 699 -0.51 8.28 -11.78
CA HIS A 699 -0.16 7.38 -10.69
C HIS A 699 0.23 5.99 -11.20
N SER A 700 -0.53 5.44 -12.12
CA SER A 700 -0.26 4.15 -12.77
C SER A 700 -0.53 4.24 -14.27
N TRP A 701 0.14 3.39 -15.06
CA TRP A 701 -0.04 3.33 -16.50
C TRP A 701 0.32 1.96 -17.07
N LYS A 702 -0.03 1.72 -18.33
CA LYS A 702 0.37 0.51 -19.06
C LYS A 702 1.83 0.63 -19.48
N LYS A 703 2.58 -0.44 -19.40
CA LYS A 703 3.93 -0.55 -19.94
C LYS A 703 3.90 -0.54 -21.47
N HIS A 704 4.96 -0.07 -22.12
CA HIS A 704 5.06 -0.14 -23.60
C HIS A 704 5.34 -1.57 -24.08
N ILE A 705 5.95 -2.41 -23.25
CA ILE A 705 6.04 -3.86 -23.46
C ILE A 705 5.59 -4.61 -22.20
N MET A 706 4.94 -5.76 -22.40
CA MET A 706 4.35 -6.52 -21.28
C MET A 706 5.40 -7.16 -20.39
N GLN A 707 6.51 -7.68 -20.95
CA GLN A 707 7.52 -8.42 -20.22
C GLN A 707 8.91 -8.20 -20.84
N SER A 708 9.91 -7.97 -20.00
CA SER A 708 11.32 -7.93 -20.37
C SER A 708 11.84 -9.34 -20.72
N SER A 709 12.84 -9.43 -21.59
CA SER A 709 13.44 -10.71 -21.98
C SER A 709 14.46 -11.24 -20.97
N GLY A 710 14.90 -10.41 -20.02
CA GLY A 710 15.93 -10.73 -19.03
C GLY A 710 15.49 -10.47 -17.59
N ASP A 711 16.38 -10.83 -16.66
CA ASP A 711 16.21 -10.52 -15.23
C ASP A 711 16.70 -9.09 -14.98
N TYR A 712 15.74 -8.19 -14.79
CA TYR A 712 15.97 -6.78 -14.48
C TYR A 712 15.43 -6.46 -13.09
N HIS A 713 16.32 -6.36 -12.12
CA HIS A 713 16.01 -5.87 -10.78
C HIS A 713 17.22 -5.12 -10.21
N LEU A 714 16.98 -4.23 -9.28
CA LEU A 714 18.03 -3.55 -8.54
C LEU A 714 18.65 -4.51 -7.53
N GLN A 715 19.89 -4.93 -7.78
CA GLN A 715 20.63 -5.81 -6.87
C GLN A 715 20.91 -5.09 -5.55
N THR A 716 20.76 -5.80 -4.45
CA THR A 716 21.02 -5.29 -3.09
C THR A 716 21.92 -6.22 -2.29
N ASP A 717 21.76 -7.52 -2.45
CA ASP A 717 22.46 -8.53 -1.68
C ASP A 717 23.89 -8.73 -2.18
N ASP A 718 24.81 -9.05 -1.28
CA ASP A 718 26.19 -9.40 -1.59
C ASP A 718 26.71 -10.43 -0.57
N ASP A 719 27.14 -11.58 -1.04
CA ASP A 719 27.79 -12.63 -0.25
C ASP A 719 29.32 -12.52 -0.25
N PHE A 720 29.85 -11.46 -0.89
CA PHE A 720 31.28 -11.16 -1.00
C PHE A 720 32.14 -12.31 -1.58
N THR A 721 31.54 -13.27 -2.28
CA THR A 721 32.25 -14.37 -2.92
C THR A 721 32.82 -14.01 -4.29
N GLY A 722 32.36 -12.93 -4.88
CA GLY A 722 32.78 -12.40 -6.18
C GLY A 722 34.23 -11.88 -6.19
N PRO A 723 34.81 -11.67 -7.40
CA PRO A 723 36.16 -11.13 -7.56
C PRO A 723 36.24 -9.63 -7.26
N ALA A 724 35.12 -8.91 -7.26
CA ALA A 724 34.95 -7.50 -7.00
C ALA A 724 33.68 -7.25 -6.22
N LEU A 725 33.54 -6.07 -5.63
CA LEU A 725 32.28 -5.62 -5.04
C LEU A 725 31.18 -5.52 -6.11
N GLY A 726 29.95 -5.84 -5.75
CA GLY A 726 28.79 -5.64 -6.60
C GLY A 726 28.58 -4.15 -6.97
N LEU A 727 27.95 -3.90 -8.13
CA LEU A 727 27.75 -2.56 -8.67
C LEU A 727 26.77 -1.71 -7.83
N GLN A 728 26.01 -2.30 -6.93
CA GLN A 728 25.15 -1.61 -5.97
C GLN A 728 25.93 -0.83 -4.92
N TRP A 729 27.19 -1.19 -4.67
CA TRP A 729 28.03 -0.57 -3.67
C TRP A 729 28.69 0.74 -4.16
N GLN A 730 28.67 1.74 -3.31
CA GLN A 730 29.36 3.01 -3.52
C GLN A 730 30.11 3.42 -2.26
N TRP A 731 31.32 3.93 -2.42
CA TRP A 731 32.09 4.48 -1.31
C TRP A 731 31.61 5.89 -0.97
N ASN A 732 31.62 6.20 0.32
CA ASN A 732 31.39 7.57 0.80
C ASN A 732 32.65 8.41 0.60
N HIS A 733 32.74 9.16 -0.50
CA HIS A 733 33.98 9.79 -1.03
C HIS A 733 34.97 8.76 -1.60
N ASN A 734 36.24 9.21 -1.86
CA ASN A 734 37.24 8.30 -2.43
C ASN A 734 37.60 7.16 -1.48
N PRO A 735 37.64 5.90 -1.95
CA PRO A 735 38.08 4.78 -1.15
C PRO A 735 39.60 4.82 -0.89
N GLU A 736 40.02 4.27 0.26
CA GLU A 736 41.44 3.96 0.52
C GLU A 736 41.66 2.47 0.21
N ASN A 737 42.04 2.19 -1.04
CA ASN A 737 42.09 0.82 -1.56
C ASN A 737 43.06 -0.13 -0.86
N SER A 738 44.03 0.38 -0.10
CA SER A 738 44.95 -0.39 0.74
C SER A 738 44.29 -0.90 2.03
N HIS A 739 43.11 -0.38 2.40
CA HIS A 739 42.44 -0.65 3.66
C HIS A 739 41.14 -1.45 3.52
N TRP A 740 40.89 -2.07 2.37
CA TRP A 740 39.82 -3.03 2.20
C TRP A 740 40.20 -4.17 1.23
N THR A 741 39.57 -5.34 1.35
CA THR A 741 39.84 -6.46 0.46
C THR A 741 38.77 -7.55 0.58
N LEU A 742 38.52 -8.28 -0.55
CA LEU A 742 37.74 -9.51 -0.63
C LEU A 742 38.63 -10.76 -0.57
N LYS A 743 39.98 -10.62 -0.46
CA LYS A 743 40.92 -11.73 -0.59
C LYS A 743 41.49 -12.24 0.74
N GLU A 744 41.43 -11.47 1.80
CA GLU A 744 42.01 -11.82 3.10
C GLU A 744 41.28 -13.01 3.73
N ARG A 745 39.97 -12.99 3.66
CA ARG A 745 39.10 -14.11 4.11
C ARG A 745 38.12 -14.41 2.99
N LYS A 746 38.24 -15.57 2.36
CA LYS A 746 37.40 -15.96 1.23
C LYS A 746 35.91 -15.89 1.59
N GLY A 747 35.09 -15.21 0.73
CA GLY A 747 33.65 -14.99 0.93
C GLY A 747 33.35 -13.96 2.02
N TRP A 748 34.29 -13.08 2.36
CA TRP A 748 34.11 -12.03 3.35
C TRP A 748 34.71 -10.71 2.85
N LEU A 749 33.98 -9.63 3.07
CA LEU A 749 34.56 -8.29 2.93
C LEU A 749 35.38 -7.96 4.19
N THR A 750 36.64 -7.59 4.01
CA THR A 750 37.48 -7.09 5.08
C THR A 750 37.60 -5.56 4.96
N LEU A 751 37.27 -4.83 6.02
CA LEU A 751 37.53 -3.42 6.18
C LEU A 751 38.57 -3.21 7.32
N GLN A 752 39.71 -2.55 7.01
CA GLN A 752 40.70 -2.17 8.00
C GLN A 752 40.36 -0.80 8.56
N ALA A 753 40.52 -0.62 9.85
CA ALA A 753 40.20 0.63 10.50
C ALA A 753 41.09 1.78 10.00
N LEU A 754 40.49 2.89 9.63
CA LEU A 754 41.12 4.17 9.38
C LEU A 754 40.78 5.13 10.52
N PRO A 755 41.72 6.00 10.97
CA PRO A 755 41.46 6.92 12.05
C PRO A 755 40.28 7.84 11.76
N ALA A 756 39.33 7.92 12.68
CA ALA A 756 38.21 8.87 12.68
C ALA A 756 37.62 9.01 14.10
N ASP A 757 37.11 10.21 14.38
CA ASP A 757 36.49 10.52 15.67
C ASP A 757 35.02 10.09 15.74
N SER A 758 34.38 9.93 14.59
CA SER A 758 32.96 9.58 14.48
C SER A 758 32.65 8.81 13.21
N LEU A 759 31.49 8.19 13.20
CA LEU A 759 30.93 7.50 12.04
C LEU A 759 30.89 8.42 10.80
N LYS A 760 30.42 9.67 10.92
CA LYS A 760 30.38 10.63 9.81
C LYS A 760 31.75 10.92 9.22
N ALA A 761 32.79 10.94 10.02
CA ALA A 761 34.16 11.18 9.58
C ALA A 761 34.87 9.91 9.08
N SER A 762 34.23 8.75 9.18
CA SER A 762 34.80 7.47 8.77
C SER A 762 34.99 7.41 7.26
N ARG A 763 36.20 7.03 6.79
CA ARG A 763 36.53 6.86 5.36
C ARG A 763 36.19 5.45 4.85
N ASN A 764 36.42 4.41 5.66
CA ASN A 764 36.06 3.06 5.29
C ASN A 764 34.57 2.82 5.53
N MET A 765 33.77 3.38 4.62
CA MET A 765 32.31 3.36 4.66
C MET A 765 31.78 3.02 3.27
N LEU A 766 31.17 1.83 3.17
CA LEU A 766 30.61 1.29 1.94
C LEU A 766 29.08 1.32 2.01
N THR A 767 28.42 1.92 1.03
CA THR A 767 27.00 2.27 1.10
C THR A 767 26.17 1.71 -0.05
N GLN A 768 24.90 1.52 0.21
CA GLN A 768 23.86 1.30 -0.79
C GLN A 768 22.67 2.24 -0.61
N LYS A 769 21.90 2.45 -1.68
CA LYS A 769 20.61 3.14 -1.62
C LYS A 769 19.60 2.29 -0.83
N VAL A 770 18.78 2.93 -0.01
CA VAL A 770 17.60 2.25 0.56
C VAL A 770 16.52 2.22 -0.50
N ILE A 771 15.89 1.06 -0.69
CA ILE A 771 14.89 0.80 -1.71
C ILE A 771 13.55 0.47 -1.06
N GLY A 772 12.46 0.96 -1.64
CA GLY A 772 11.12 0.65 -1.21
C GLY A 772 10.64 1.44 0.01
N TYR A 773 9.38 1.30 0.32
CA TYR A 773 8.77 2.00 1.45
C TYR A 773 9.14 1.38 2.79
N GLN A 774 9.37 0.07 2.80
CA GLN A 774 9.86 -0.66 3.96
C GLN A 774 11.02 -1.56 3.54
N SER A 775 12.10 -1.55 4.31
CA SER A 775 13.24 -2.42 4.05
C SER A 775 13.88 -2.93 5.34
N GLU A 776 14.45 -4.12 5.26
CA GLU A 776 15.25 -4.71 6.31
C GLU A 776 16.65 -5.02 5.75
N SER A 777 17.67 -4.38 6.33
CA SER A 777 19.06 -4.68 5.98
C SER A 777 19.75 -5.42 7.11
N THR A 778 20.40 -6.54 6.78
CA THR A 778 21.07 -7.40 7.76
C THR A 778 22.48 -7.79 7.30
N THR A 779 23.40 -7.93 8.25
CA THR A 779 24.77 -8.41 8.01
C THR A 779 25.27 -9.23 9.17
N LEU A 780 26.24 -10.12 8.93
CA LEU A 780 27.01 -10.81 9.95
C LEU A 780 28.44 -10.27 9.93
N LEU A 781 28.97 -9.87 11.11
CA LEU A 781 30.34 -9.40 11.23
C LEU A 781 31.12 -10.06 12.36
N THR A 782 32.44 -10.02 12.19
CA THR A 782 33.42 -10.19 13.26
C THR A 782 34.35 -8.98 13.28
N ALA A 783 34.84 -8.57 14.44
CA ALA A 783 35.78 -7.46 14.56
C ALA A 783 36.92 -7.81 15.52
N GLN A 784 38.12 -7.29 15.23
CA GLN A 784 39.30 -7.51 16.06
C GLN A 784 40.20 -6.27 16.10
N GLY A 785 40.85 -6.07 17.22
CA GLY A 785 41.68 -4.90 17.45
C GLY A 785 40.91 -3.73 18.08
N ASN A 786 41.43 -2.51 17.95
CA ASN A 786 40.84 -1.32 18.52
C ASN A 786 40.07 -0.51 17.46
N CYS A 787 38.96 -1.08 17.01
CA CYS A 787 38.10 -0.49 15.98
C CYS A 787 36.61 -0.48 16.40
N PHE A 788 35.86 0.36 15.73
CA PHE A 788 34.40 0.43 15.72
C PHE A 788 33.92 0.00 14.33
N ALA A 789 33.17 -1.06 14.25
CA ALA A 789 32.70 -1.58 12.96
C ALA A 789 31.26 -2.06 13.04
N GLY A 790 30.50 -1.92 11.94
CA GLY A 790 29.12 -2.35 11.95
C GLY A 790 28.29 -1.91 10.77
N LEU A 791 26.99 -1.82 11.02
CA LEU A 791 25.93 -1.41 10.11
C LEU A 791 25.48 0.01 10.44
N PHE A 792 25.28 0.84 9.43
CA PHE A 792 24.81 2.21 9.62
C PHE A 792 23.66 2.57 8.69
N CYS A 793 22.96 3.62 9.05
CA CYS A 793 22.02 4.31 8.19
C CYS A 793 22.35 5.82 8.22
N SER A 794 22.41 6.47 7.06
CA SER A 794 22.74 7.89 6.94
C SER A 794 21.77 8.64 6.03
N GLY A 795 21.43 9.83 6.43
CA GLY A 795 20.79 10.86 5.64
C GLY A 795 21.40 12.20 6.03
N LYS A 796 20.61 13.11 6.58
CA LYS A 796 21.13 14.33 7.21
C LYS A 796 22.02 13.99 8.42
N GLU A 797 21.69 12.91 9.12
CA GLU A 797 22.42 12.40 10.28
C GLU A 797 22.98 11.01 10.00
N PHE A 798 24.08 10.67 10.67
CA PHE A 798 24.71 9.36 10.62
C PHE A 798 24.44 8.64 11.94
N ARG A 799 23.89 7.45 11.85
CA ARG A 799 23.62 6.59 13.00
C ARG A 799 24.03 5.16 12.68
N GLY A 800 24.58 4.46 13.67
CA GLY A 800 25.06 3.10 13.47
C GLY A 800 24.94 2.24 14.72
N ILE A 801 24.99 0.94 14.47
CA ILE A 801 25.14 -0.13 15.45
C ILE A 801 26.34 -0.97 15.06
N GLY A 802 27.11 -1.44 16.04
CA GLY A 802 28.29 -2.21 15.69
C GLY A 802 28.93 -2.93 16.87
N LEU A 803 30.11 -3.50 16.58
CA LEU A 803 30.94 -4.22 17.51
C LEU A 803 32.24 -3.43 17.73
N CYS A 804 32.66 -3.31 19.00
CA CYS A 804 33.95 -2.80 19.43
C CYS A 804 34.55 -3.71 20.51
N LYS A 805 35.72 -3.38 21.00
CA LYS A 805 36.43 -4.17 22.03
C LYS A 805 35.62 -4.36 23.33
N GLU A 806 34.74 -3.40 23.66
CA GLU A 806 33.95 -3.41 24.89
C GLU A 806 32.63 -4.14 24.75
N GLY A 807 32.18 -4.38 23.52
CA GLY A 807 30.90 -5.03 23.21
C GLY A 807 30.14 -4.40 22.07
N VAL A 808 28.81 -4.50 22.12
CA VAL A 808 27.90 -3.90 21.15
C VAL A 808 27.73 -2.41 21.49
N PHE A 809 27.89 -1.55 20.49
CA PHE A 809 27.72 -0.12 20.65
C PHE A 809 26.71 0.44 19.63
N THR A 810 26.17 1.60 19.96
CA THR A 810 25.47 2.47 19.02
C THR A 810 26.18 3.81 18.92
N GLU A 811 26.08 4.46 17.76
CA GLU A 811 26.56 5.82 17.57
C GLU A 811 25.45 6.68 16.94
N SER A 812 25.26 7.88 17.50
CA SER A 812 24.35 8.89 17.01
C SER A 812 24.91 10.27 17.29
N HIS A 813 24.95 11.17 16.31
CA HIS A 813 25.49 12.53 16.43
C HIS A 813 26.95 12.56 16.93
N GLY A 814 27.76 11.57 16.52
CA GLY A 814 29.15 11.42 16.96
C GLY A 814 29.34 10.96 18.41
N LYS A 815 28.25 10.62 19.10
CA LYS A 815 28.30 10.06 20.46
C LYS A 815 28.08 8.55 20.44
N ARG A 816 29.00 7.83 21.06
CA ARG A 816 28.95 6.37 21.19
C ARG A 816 28.43 5.95 22.55
N GLN A 817 27.62 4.90 22.56
CA GLN A 817 27.09 4.28 23.78
C GLN A 817 27.24 2.77 23.69
N ILE A 818 27.80 2.12 24.73
CA ILE A 818 27.81 0.67 24.83
C ILE A 818 26.43 0.21 25.31
N VAL A 819 25.75 -0.59 24.46
CA VAL A 819 24.41 -1.11 24.74
C VAL A 819 24.43 -2.53 25.28
N ALA A 820 25.50 -3.30 24.98
CA ALA A 820 25.73 -4.60 25.60
C ALA A 820 27.22 -4.83 25.78
N LYS A 821 27.66 -5.00 27.01
CA LYS A 821 29.07 -5.31 27.37
C LYS A 821 29.34 -6.80 27.18
N GLY A 822 30.51 -7.14 26.64
CA GLY A 822 30.93 -8.53 26.46
C GLY A 822 31.88 -8.72 25.28
N LYS A 823 32.45 -9.93 25.18
CA LYS A 823 33.19 -10.33 23.99
C LYS A 823 32.28 -11.14 23.08
N TYR A 824 32.25 -10.77 21.84
CA TYR A 824 31.43 -11.42 20.83
C TYR A 824 32.35 -11.83 19.67
N ASP A 825 32.41 -13.12 19.38
CA ASP A 825 33.21 -13.64 18.28
C ASP A 825 32.59 -13.30 16.92
N ARG A 826 31.25 -13.20 16.89
CA ARG A 826 30.45 -12.80 15.74
C ARG A 826 29.15 -12.14 16.20
N LEU A 827 28.61 -11.26 15.36
CA LEU A 827 27.39 -10.52 15.66
C LEU A 827 26.58 -10.30 14.40
N TRP A 828 25.29 -10.56 14.45
CA TRP A 828 24.33 -10.18 13.41
C TRP A 828 23.78 -8.80 13.75
N LEU A 829 23.81 -7.90 12.77
CA LEU A 829 23.27 -6.56 12.90
C LEU A 829 22.14 -6.38 11.90
N ARG A 830 21.12 -5.66 12.29
CA ARG A 830 19.93 -5.38 11.48
C ARG A 830 19.47 -3.95 11.64
N VAL A 831 19.02 -3.35 10.54
CA VAL A 831 18.25 -2.11 10.53
C VAL A 831 16.96 -2.32 9.73
N ASN A 832 15.83 -2.01 10.36
CA ASN A 832 14.54 -1.92 9.70
C ASN A 832 14.26 -0.45 9.39
N ASN A 833 13.99 -0.14 8.14
CA ASN A 833 13.65 1.19 7.66
C ASN A 833 12.18 1.23 7.31
N ASP A 834 11.44 2.13 7.93
CA ASP A 834 10.07 2.47 7.58
C ASP A 834 10.06 3.89 7.01
N CYS A 835 10.08 3.99 5.69
CA CYS A 835 10.10 5.26 4.98
C CYS A 835 8.72 5.94 4.90
N ILE A 836 7.65 5.27 5.35
CA ILE A 836 6.31 5.84 5.47
C ILE A 836 6.23 6.68 6.73
N THR A 837 6.61 6.07 7.86
CA THR A 837 6.63 6.76 9.16
C THR A 837 7.92 7.54 9.38
N ASN A 838 8.87 7.47 8.45
CA ASN A 838 10.21 8.08 8.52
C ASN A 838 10.98 7.61 9.77
N ARG A 839 10.90 6.31 10.09
CA ARG A 839 11.49 5.73 11.28
C ARG A 839 12.42 4.56 10.96
N HIS A 840 13.47 4.43 11.77
CA HIS A 840 14.47 3.36 11.67
C HIS A 840 14.64 2.68 13.01
N GLN A 841 14.81 1.35 12.96
CA GLN A 841 15.01 0.54 14.17
C GLN A 841 16.25 -0.33 14.02
N PHE A 842 17.27 -0.12 14.84
CA PHE A 842 18.40 -1.03 14.95
C PHE A 842 18.13 -2.19 15.88
N SER A 843 18.72 -3.34 15.56
CA SER A 843 18.75 -4.52 16.43
C SER A 843 20.01 -5.34 16.18
N TYR A 844 20.36 -6.20 17.15
CA TYR A 844 21.46 -7.14 17.03
C TYR A 844 21.06 -8.52 17.53
N SER A 845 21.80 -9.54 17.09
CA SER A 845 21.62 -10.92 17.53
C SER A 845 22.98 -11.62 17.71
N THR A 846 23.05 -12.55 18.66
CA THR A 846 24.21 -13.42 18.89
C THR A 846 24.04 -14.82 18.27
N ASP A 847 22.84 -15.18 17.85
CA ASP A 847 22.51 -16.49 17.28
C ASP A 847 21.94 -16.41 15.85
N GLY A 848 21.70 -15.19 15.35
CA GLY A 848 21.10 -14.94 14.02
C GLY A 848 19.59 -15.18 13.94
N LYS A 849 18.95 -15.56 15.05
CA LYS A 849 17.51 -15.86 15.10
C LYS A 849 16.76 -14.85 15.99
N HIS A 850 17.26 -14.60 17.18
CA HIS A 850 16.63 -13.73 18.18
C HIS A 850 17.30 -12.36 18.15
N PHE A 851 16.60 -11.34 17.59
CA PHE A 851 17.10 -9.98 17.50
C PHE A 851 16.63 -9.12 18.67
N ILE A 852 17.58 -8.50 19.35
CA ILE A 852 17.35 -7.58 20.46
C ILE A 852 17.27 -6.16 19.88
N LYS A 853 16.12 -5.51 19.96
CA LYS A 853 15.91 -4.12 19.53
C LYS A 853 16.66 -3.15 20.45
N ILE A 854 17.27 -2.14 19.84
CA ILE A 854 18.01 -1.08 20.56
C ILE A 854 17.15 0.17 20.60
N ALA A 855 16.70 0.53 21.81
CA ALA A 855 15.87 1.70 22.07
C ALA A 855 14.62 1.79 21.17
N ASP A 856 13.91 2.91 21.23
CA ASP A 856 12.79 3.17 20.31
C ASP A 856 13.28 3.51 18.91
N ALA A 857 12.40 3.29 17.90
CA ALA A 857 12.68 3.71 16.56
C ALA A 857 12.87 5.25 16.49
N PHE A 858 13.84 5.70 15.74
CA PHE A 858 14.20 7.12 15.64
C PHE A 858 13.87 7.69 14.27
N PRO A 859 13.56 9.01 14.18
CA PRO A 859 13.27 9.65 12.91
C PRO A 859 14.54 9.82 12.07
N MET A 860 14.40 9.71 10.74
CA MET A 860 15.43 10.06 9.79
C MET A 860 14.90 10.97 8.68
N ARG A 861 15.81 11.69 8.05
CA ARG A 861 15.53 12.60 6.93
C ARG A 861 16.62 12.49 5.88
N SER A 862 16.26 12.71 4.64
CA SER A 862 17.21 12.95 3.56
C SER A 862 18.14 14.11 3.91
N GLY A 863 19.30 14.19 3.28
CA GLY A 863 20.25 15.28 3.47
C GLY A 863 21.33 15.30 2.40
N TYR A 864 21.97 16.47 2.24
CA TYR A 864 23.01 16.62 1.22
C TYR A 864 22.50 16.32 -0.20
N TRP A 865 21.24 16.73 -0.49
CA TRP A 865 20.55 16.54 -1.77
C TRP A 865 20.18 15.09 -2.12
N LYS A 866 20.35 14.16 -1.20
CA LYS A 866 20.15 12.71 -1.42
C LYS A 866 19.28 12.06 -0.37
N GLY A 867 18.72 10.90 -0.72
CA GLY A 867 18.04 10.01 0.20
C GLY A 867 18.94 9.33 1.21
N ILE A 868 18.34 8.59 2.11
CA ILE A 868 19.07 7.80 3.09
C ILE A 868 19.87 6.68 2.43
N ARG A 869 20.99 6.34 3.06
CA ARG A 869 21.86 5.23 2.69
C ARG A 869 21.98 4.26 3.84
N VAL A 870 22.14 2.98 3.53
CA VAL A 870 22.49 1.91 4.46
C VAL A 870 23.85 1.33 4.05
N GLY A 871 24.62 0.82 4.99
CA GLY A 871 25.91 0.24 4.62
C GLY A 871 26.78 -0.18 5.79
N LEU A 872 28.03 -0.51 5.47
CA LEU A 872 29.03 -1.10 6.34
C LEU A 872 30.15 -0.11 6.63
N PHE A 873 30.69 -0.13 7.83
CA PHE A 873 31.79 0.74 8.22
C PHE A 873 32.82 0.08 9.13
N CYS A 874 34.06 0.60 9.07
CA CYS A 874 35.10 0.26 10.03
C CYS A 874 36.04 1.45 10.23
N TYR A 875 36.15 1.98 11.46
CA TYR A 875 37.07 3.06 11.80
C TYR A 875 37.68 2.86 13.20
N GLY A 876 38.76 3.59 13.48
CA GLY A 876 39.48 3.54 14.74
C GLY A 876 41.00 3.62 14.54
N ASN A 877 41.75 3.46 15.63
CA ASN A 877 43.21 3.59 15.56
C ASN A 877 43.94 2.38 15.04
N SER A 878 43.32 1.19 15.12
CA SER A 878 43.87 -0.07 14.60
C SER A 878 42.81 -1.17 14.62
N GLY A 879 43.04 -2.21 13.83
CA GLY A 879 42.11 -3.37 13.78
C GLY A 879 41.38 -3.47 12.46
N LYS A 880 40.47 -4.41 12.39
CA LYS A 880 39.70 -4.73 11.19
C LYS A 880 38.41 -5.42 11.51
N ALA A 881 37.47 -5.35 10.58
CA ALA A 881 36.22 -6.08 10.59
C ALA A 881 36.07 -6.92 9.34
N HIS A 882 35.46 -8.08 9.48
CA HIS A 882 35.08 -8.95 8.38
C HIS A 882 33.57 -9.07 8.36
N PHE A 883 32.97 -8.85 7.21
CA PHE A 883 31.53 -8.97 6.93
C PHE A 883 31.31 -10.17 6.03
N ASP A 884 30.48 -11.13 6.45
CA ASP A 884 30.24 -12.39 5.74
C ASP A 884 29.32 -12.18 4.53
N TRP A 885 28.26 -11.45 4.75
CA TRP A 885 27.27 -11.10 3.76
C TRP A 885 26.51 -9.84 4.16
N PHE A 886 25.81 -9.28 3.19
CA PHE A 886 24.85 -8.20 3.39
C PHE A 886 23.59 -8.51 2.58
N THR A 887 22.42 -8.32 3.20
CA THR A 887 21.14 -8.43 2.50
C THR A 887 20.31 -7.16 2.74
N GLN A 888 19.52 -6.79 1.75
CA GLN A 888 18.50 -5.76 1.89
C GLN A 888 17.21 -6.27 1.25
N ASN A 889 16.27 -6.75 2.07
CA ASN A 889 14.92 -7.10 1.67
C ASN A 889 14.06 -5.84 1.69
N TYR A 890 13.25 -5.60 0.66
CA TYR A 890 12.40 -4.41 0.55
C TYR A 890 11.01 -4.73 -0.03
N GLN A 891 10.03 -3.85 0.29
CA GLN A 891 8.64 -3.95 -0.17
C GLN A 891 8.20 -2.64 -0.83
#